data_83d38fd2f993c18d2a900d9c7e6397b9
#
_entry.id   83d38fd2f993c18d2a900d9c7e6397b9
#
_cell.length_a   1.000
_cell.length_b   1.000
_cell.length_c   1.000
_cell.angle_alpha   90.00
_cell.angle_beta   90.00
_cell.angle_gamma   90.00
#
_symmetry.space_group_name_H-M   'P 1'
#
loop_
_entity.id
_entity.type
_entity.pdbx_description
1 polymer ?
#
loop_
_entity_poly.entity_id
_entity_poly.type
_entity_poly.pdbx_seq_one_letter_code
_entity_poly.pdbx_strand_id
1 'polypeptide(L)'
;AANPGEHFGLRHVRGAEVIDIRDGEGTYLKEFRSRTQRDDGEPKQVVGTKRVFTLALDAAQYQMDTTREQEGRGVDVYGRLNLLVRRQAKENNFKAILACIRDLMNVDVVVPEWLHDVFLGYGDPSAAALLNTHEALKTIDFKDTFLDEKHLVESFPKFKVSWTNEAKTRVPPYRVTFPSPDDEAPDVIRAESYVPPDPGPYPEDQPNVNTVRFTPVQVGAIRAGLNPGLTMVVGPPGTGKTDTAAQIMHCLYHNEPGQRTLLITHSNAALNDLFVKLLQRDVPARYMLRLGQGESDLDTEMRFTRAGRVDAMLAKRLEILAEVEKLADSIGLNGEDVAYTCETAGYFWKIHVLAKWEKFTADFAAADAADEDFVRASFPFAEYFADAPNQPLFTGTDRVADMSRAKGCMRHLKTMFTALDECRAFELLRTQGDRSEYLLTKHAKIIAMTCTHAALKRHDFIKQSLKYDNLVIEEGAQILEIETFIPMLLQKNEDGHSRLKRVVMIGDHNQLPPVVKHAAFQKYSNMDQSMFARFVRLGTPYTQLDAQGRARSELAKLYNWRYETLGDLPNTQTGAYARANAGFAHPLQFVDVQGEESAPTPFFYQNIEEAEYVVSVYQYMRLCGYPAEKISILTTYNGQKHLLRDVVNQRCTNHPLFGAPAHVTTVDKFQGQQNDFILLSLVRSKTVGHLRDVRRLVVAFSRARYGLYVFGDHGLFSECFELAPAFETLANYPTALELCVGEKYGACERETSDQGEKTVVENGQGMGALVNAEAGKWQAEQMTRNR
;
A
#
# COMPACT_ATOMS: atom_id res chain seq x y z
N ALA A 1 8.19 17.25 0.03
CA ALA A 1 8.91 18.46 0.38
C ALA A 1 7.93 19.43 1.02
N ALA A 2 8.26 19.98 2.20
CA ALA A 2 7.43 20.98 2.84
C ALA A 2 7.18 22.13 1.84
N ASN A 3 5.92 22.60 1.76
CA ASN A 3 5.56 23.73 0.92
C ASN A 3 6.45 24.92 1.30
N PRO A 4 7.22 25.50 0.38
CA PRO A 4 8.09 26.65 0.71
C PRO A 4 7.33 27.77 1.44
N GLY A 5 6.04 27.93 1.16
CA GLY A 5 5.16 28.89 1.83
C GLY A 5 4.98 28.60 3.31
N GLU A 6 4.88 27.36 3.71
CA GLU A 6 4.75 26.96 5.12
C GLU A 6 6.05 27.20 5.90
N HIS A 7 7.19 26.88 5.26
CA HIS A 7 8.50 27.05 5.89
C HIS A 7 8.84 28.55 6.19
N PHE A 8 8.39 29.46 5.34
CA PHE A 8 8.61 30.90 5.49
C PHE A 8 7.40 31.68 6.03
N GLY A 9 6.32 30.98 6.42
CA GLY A 9 5.10 31.63 6.89
C GLY A 9 4.36 32.45 5.83
N LEU A 10 4.60 32.16 4.53
CA LEU A 10 4.01 32.90 3.42
C LEU A 10 2.60 32.39 3.12
N ARG A 11 1.64 33.32 2.99
CA ARG A 11 0.23 32.98 2.77
C ARG A 11 -0.12 32.65 1.32
N HIS A 12 0.66 33.15 0.35
CA HIS A 12 0.40 33.00 -1.06
C HIS A 12 1.67 32.56 -1.80
N VAL A 13 1.63 31.37 -2.39
CA VAL A 13 2.72 30.85 -3.23
C VAL A 13 2.22 30.75 -4.65
N ARG A 14 2.99 31.30 -5.61
CA ARG A 14 2.70 31.29 -7.04
C ARG A 14 3.87 30.70 -7.81
N GLY A 15 3.57 29.88 -8.81
CA GLY A 15 4.57 29.40 -9.76
C GLY A 15 4.91 30.48 -10.77
N ALA A 16 6.21 30.66 -11.03
CA ALA A 16 6.69 31.58 -12.06
C ALA A 16 7.88 30.95 -12.80
N GLU A 17 7.98 31.19 -14.09
CA GLU A 17 9.14 30.86 -14.91
C GLU A 17 9.96 32.13 -15.16
N VAL A 18 11.27 32.04 -14.93
CA VAL A 18 12.17 33.17 -15.19
C VAL A 18 12.51 33.20 -16.69
N ILE A 19 12.02 34.20 -17.41
CA ILE A 19 12.26 34.37 -18.83
C ILE A 19 13.57 35.08 -19.07
N ASP A 20 13.85 36.11 -18.27
CA ASP A 20 14.97 37.02 -18.48
C ASP A 20 15.53 37.52 -17.12
N ILE A 21 16.85 37.71 -17.07
CA ILE A 21 17.53 38.27 -15.89
C ILE A 21 18.46 39.37 -16.38
N ARG A 22 18.29 40.58 -15.85
CA ARG A 22 19.13 41.75 -16.13
C ARG A 22 19.79 42.26 -14.87
N ASP A 23 20.94 42.86 -14.98
CA ASP A 23 21.57 43.64 -13.91
C ASP A 23 20.87 44.97 -13.66
N GLY A 24 21.39 45.78 -12.72
CA GLY A 24 20.85 47.12 -12.41
C GLY A 24 20.98 48.12 -13.53
N GLU A 25 21.82 47.86 -14.51
CA GLU A 25 22.08 48.68 -15.69
C GLU A 25 21.34 48.25 -16.95
N GLY A 26 20.56 47.14 -16.83
CA GLY A 26 19.73 46.59 -17.91
C GLY A 26 20.45 45.61 -18.82
N THR A 27 21.68 45.18 -18.50
CA THR A 27 22.45 44.23 -19.26
C THR A 27 21.96 42.80 -19.01
N TYR A 28 21.79 42.00 -20.05
CA TYR A 28 21.31 40.61 -19.98
C TYR A 28 22.34 39.69 -19.33
N LEU A 29 21.90 38.87 -18.37
CA LEU A 29 22.73 37.91 -17.65
C LEU A 29 22.38 36.50 -18.11
N LYS A 30 23.34 35.81 -18.77
CA LYS A 30 23.15 34.44 -19.31
C LYS A 30 22.91 33.38 -18.24
N GLU A 31 23.44 33.59 -17.05
CA GLU A 31 23.31 32.59 -15.96
C GLU A 31 23.08 33.28 -14.61
N PHE A 32 22.18 32.69 -13.82
CA PHE A 32 22.05 33.04 -12.41
C PHE A 32 23.07 32.24 -11.60
N ARG A 33 24.23 32.82 -11.37
CA ARG A 33 25.23 32.24 -10.47
C ARG A 33 24.98 32.67 -9.03
N SER A 34 24.51 31.74 -8.21
CA SER A 34 24.59 31.89 -6.77
C SER A 34 26.03 31.63 -6.34
N ARG A 35 26.71 32.61 -5.78
CA ARG A 35 28.07 32.52 -5.22
C ARG A 35 29.04 31.73 -6.08
N THR A 36 29.74 32.38 -6.98
CA THR A 36 30.98 31.85 -7.55
C THR A 36 32.07 31.93 -6.47
N GLN A 37 32.66 30.79 -6.12
CA GLN A 37 34.01 30.80 -5.55
C GLN A 37 34.95 31.43 -6.58
N ARG A 38 35.84 32.28 -6.14
CA ARG A 38 37.02 32.67 -6.93
C ARG A 38 37.89 31.43 -7.10
N ASP A 39 38.70 31.40 -8.16
CA ASP A 39 39.71 30.33 -8.37
C ASP A 39 40.70 30.23 -7.20
N ASP A 40 40.77 31.24 -6.34
CA ASP A 40 41.57 31.34 -5.09
C ASP A 40 40.80 30.85 -3.82
N GLY A 41 39.59 30.36 -3.95
CA GLY A 41 38.83 29.77 -2.84
C GLY A 41 38.11 30.77 -1.91
N GLU A 42 38.26 32.08 -2.07
CA GLU A 42 37.58 33.07 -1.24
C GLU A 42 36.13 33.39 -1.74
N PRO A 43 35.15 33.55 -0.83
CA PRO A 43 33.77 33.87 -1.22
C PRO A 43 33.70 35.31 -1.74
N LYS A 44 33.28 35.50 -2.97
CA LYS A 44 33.04 36.81 -3.56
C LYS A 44 31.80 37.42 -2.90
N GLN A 45 32.00 38.47 -2.09
CA GLN A 45 30.91 39.20 -1.49
C GLN A 45 30.23 40.09 -2.55
N VAL A 46 29.05 39.69 -3.02
CA VAL A 46 28.22 40.48 -3.92
C VAL A 46 27.37 41.42 -3.09
N VAL A 47 27.89 42.62 -2.87
CA VAL A 47 27.19 43.66 -2.15
C VAL A 47 26.38 44.49 -3.15
N GLY A 48 25.05 44.55 -2.95
CA GLY A 48 24.22 45.67 -3.42
C GLY A 48 23.88 45.73 -4.91
N THR A 49 24.00 44.64 -5.71
CA THR A 49 23.58 44.74 -7.11
C THR A 49 22.10 44.47 -7.28
N LYS A 50 21.36 45.51 -7.76
CA LYS A 50 19.99 45.40 -8.21
C LYS A 50 19.93 44.44 -9.41
N ARG A 51 18.97 43.49 -9.38
CA ARG A 51 18.71 42.58 -10.51
C ARG A 51 17.25 42.67 -10.88
N VAL A 52 16.94 42.64 -12.15
CA VAL A 52 15.60 42.66 -12.69
C VAL A 52 15.30 41.29 -13.28
N PHE A 53 14.24 40.65 -12.79
CA PHE A 53 13.75 39.36 -13.30
C PHE A 53 12.46 39.57 -14.09
N THR A 54 12.42 39.11 -15.32
CA THR A 54 11.17 39.01 -16.08
C THR A 54 10.58 37.61 -15.83
N LEU A 55 9.38 37.57 -15.29
CA LEU A 55 8.71 36.32 -14.91
C LEU A 55 7.49 36.07 -15.79
N ALA A 56 7.36 34.85 -16.31
CA ALA A 56 6.09 34.35 -16.83
C ALA A 56 5.32 33.73 -15.66
N LEU A 57 4.15 34.25 -15.40
CA LEU A 57 3.24 33.70 -14.38
C LEU A 57 2.26 32.73 -15.04
N ASP A 58 1.71 31.80 -14.24
CA ASP A 58 0.57 31.00 -14.69
C ASP A 58 -0.61 31.93 -14.99
N ALA A 59 -1.02 31.99 -16.26
CA ALA A 59 -2.06 32.91 -16.74
C ALA A 59 -3.41 32.73 -16.02
N ALA A 60 -3.78 31.46 -15.73
CA ALA A 60 -5.02 31.14 -15.04
C ALA A 60 -4.97 31.63 -13.57
N GLN A 61 -3.85 31.41 -12.89
CA GLN A 61 -3.67 31.84 -11.50
C GLN A 61 -3.61 33.38 -11.41
N TYR A 62 -2.94 34.04 -12.36
CA TYR A 62 -2.86 35.49 -12.43
C TYR A 62 -4.24 36.15 -12.61
N GLN A 63 -5.02 35.61 -13.55
CA GLN A 63 -6.39 36.09 -13.81
C GLN A 63 -7.28 35.90 -12.57
N MET A 64 -7.18 34.76 -11.89
CA MET A 64 -7.94 34.50 -10.67
C MET A 64 -7.58 35.47 -9.54
N ASP A 65 -6.32 35.75 -9.36
CA ASP A 65 -5.86 36.69 -8.31
C ASP A 65 -6.32 38.11 -8.63
N THR A 66 -6.23 38.56 -9.90
CA THR A 66 -6.66 39.86 -10.37
C THR A 66 -8.18 40.03 -10.23
N THR A 67 -8.98 39.01 -10.59
CA THR A 67 -10.42 39.03 -10.43
C THR A 67 -10.82 39.16 -8.95
N ARG A 68 -10.20 38.39 -8.07
CA ARG A 68 -10.46 38.47 -6.62
C ARG A 68 -10.11 39.84 -6.03
N GLU A 69 -9.05 40.46 -6.50
CA GLU A 69 -8.66 41.80 -6.10
C GLU A 69 -9.71 42.83 -6.56
N GLN A 70 -10.14 42.79 -7.81
CA GLN A 70 -11.17 43.65 -8.38
C GLN A 70 -12.53 43.54 -7.65
N GLU A 71 -12.88 42.33 -7.22
CA GLU A 71 -14.09 42.04 -6.45
C GLU A 71 -13.99 42.47 -4.96
N GLY A 72 -12.85 43.02 -4.53
CA GLY A 72 -12.60 43.34 -3.12
C GLY A 72 -12.49 42.15 -2.19
N ARG A 73 -12.35 40.93 -2.74
CA ARG A 73 -12.25 39.68 -2.02
C ARG A 73 -10.80 39.17 -1.88
N GLY A 74 -9.86 39.87 -2.46
CA GLY A 74 -8.44 39.54 -2.50
C GLY A 74 -7.55 40.70 -2.16
N VAL A 75 -6.28 40.42 -1.95
CA VAL A 75 -5.21 41.38 -1.71
C VAL A 75 -4.34 41.38 -2.96
N ASP A 76 -3.86 42.57 -3.38
CA ASP A 76 -2.84 42.63 -4.45
C ASP A 76 -1.64 41.74 -4.09
N VAL A 77 -1.53 40.63 -4.80
CA VAL A 77 -0.47 39.62 -4.56
C VAL A 77 0.83 40.05 -5.23
N TYR A 78 0.73 40.73 -6.36
CA TYR A 78 1.87 41.02 -7.25
C TYR A 78 2.49 42.40 -7.03
N GLY A 79 1.73 43.41 -6.62
CA GLY A 79 2.22 44.77 -6.37
C GLY A 79 2.94 44.94 -5.02
N ARG A 80 3.00 43.91 -4.17
CA ARG A 80 3.67 43.94 -2.88
C ARG A 80 5.09 43.38 -2.95
N LEU A 81 5.80 43.47 -1.82
CA LEU A 81 7.08 42.80 -1.68
C LEU A 81 6.89 41.27 -1.77
N ASN A 82 7.50 40.68 -2.77
CA ASN A 82 7.47 39.24 -3.01
C ASN A 82 8.85 38.60 -2.81
N LEU A 83 8.88 37.38 -2.28
CA LEU A 83 10.10 36.59 -2.15
C LEU A 83 10.20 35.60 -3.33
N LEU A 84 11.21 35.76 -4.18
CA LEU A 84 11.49 34.82 -5.24
C LEU A 84 12.32 33.66 -4.68
N VAL A 85 11.71 32.47 -4.61
CA VAL A 85 12.37 31.24 -4.15
C VAL A 85 12.66 30.34 -5.33
N ARG A 86 13.93 30.02 -5.56
CA ARG A 86 14.32 29.09 -6.62
C ARG A 86 13.81 27.69 -6.31
N ARG A 87 13.05 27.12 -7.23
CA ARG A 87 12.66 25.72 -7.15
C ARG A 87 13.89 24.82 -7.21
N GLN A 88 14.04 23.92 -6.26
CA GLN A 88 15.17 22.98 -6.26
C GLN A 88 14.99 21.95 -7.36
N ALA A 89 16.12 21.53 -7.98
CA ALA A 89 16.10 20.51 -9.02
C ALA A 89 15.51 19.17 -8.56
N LYS A 90 15.54 18.91 -7.24
CA LYS A 90 14.91 17.74 -6.59
C LYS A 90 13.37 17.72 -6.69
N GLU A 91 12.75 18.84 -7.00
CA GLU A 91 11.29 18.93 -7.13
C GLU A 91 10.79 18.51 -8.52
N ASN A 92 11.67 18.36 -9.51
CA ASN A 92 11.32 17.87 -10.83
C ASN A 92 11.66 16.38 -11.00
N ASN A 93 10.77 15.53 -10.52
CA ASN A 93 10.92 14.07 -10.61
C ASN A 93 11.04 13.57 -12.07
N PHE A 94 10.35 14.22 -13.00
CA PHE A 94 10.38 13.83 -14.42
C PHE A 94 11.78 14.04 -15.06
N LYS A 95 12.57 14.96 -14.55
CA LYS A 95 13.96 15.12 -14.99
C LYS A 95 14.80 13.86 -14.75
N ALA A 96 14.59 13.17 -13.63
CA ALA A 96 15.28 11.92 -13.34
C ALA A 96 14.89 10.81 -14.32
N ILE A 97 13.61 10.75 -14.68
CA ILE A 97 13.11 9.80 -15.69
C ILE A 97 13.72 10.06 -17.06
N LEU A 98 13.75 11.32 -17.51
CA LEU A 98 14.39 11.70 -18.77
C LEU A 98 15.91 11.41 -18.76
N ALA A 99 16.58 11.63 -17.64
CA ALA A 99 17.99 11.25 -17.48
C ALA A 99 18.18 9.74 -17.60
N CYS A 100 17.30 8.93 -16.97
CA CYS A 100 17.34 7.48 -17.13
C CYS A 100 17.12 7.04 -18.59
N ILE A 101 16.14 7.63 -19.30
CA ILE A 101 15.92 7.33 -20.73
C ILE A 101 17.18 7.61 -21.54
N ARG A 102 17.76 8.80 -21.37
CA ARG A 102 19.00 9.18 -22.06
C ARG A 102 20.15 8.20 -21.77
N ASP A 103 20.31 7.80 -20.52
CA ASP A 103 21.37 6.88 -20.13
C ASP A 103 21.12 5.49 -20.73
N LEU A 104 19.87 5.01 -20.76
CA LEU A 104 19.49 3.73 -21.37
C LEU A 104 19.69 3.72 -22.90
N MET A 105 19.60 4.86 -23.57
CA MET A 105 19.89 4.96 -25.01
C MET A 105 21.39 4.79 -25.34
N ASN A 106 22.27 4.88 -24.35
CA ASN A 106 23.72 4.84 -24.54
C ASN A 106 24.39 3.58 -23.93
N VAL A 107 23.60 2.63 -23.44
CA VAL A 107 24.10 1.38 -22.85
C VAL A 107 23.31 0.19 -23.38
N ASP A 108 23.95 -0.97 -23.42
CA ASP A 108 23.24 -2.21 -23.71
C ASP A 108 22.30 -2.55 -22.56
N VAL A 109 21.01 -2.66 -22.89
CA VAL A 109 19.96 -2.99 -21.94
C VAL A 109 19.78 -4.49 -21.91
N VAL A 110 20.09 -5.12 -20.79
CA VAL A 110 19.94 -6.55 -20.58
C VAL A 110 18.75 -6.80 -19.66
N VAL A 111 17.74 -7.45 -20.20
CA VAL A 111 16.58 -7.99 -19.48
C VAL A 111 16.56 -9.51 -19.59
N PRO A 112 15.81 -10.24 -18.73
CA PRO A 112 15.66 -11.70 -18.89
C PRO A 112 15.15 -12.07 -20.28
N GLU A 113 15.69 -13.15 -20.87
CA GLU A 113 15.32 -13.61 -22.22
C GLU A 113 13.83 -13.86 -22.37
N TRP A 114 13.21 -14.44 -21.34
CA TRP A 114 11.77 -14.70 -21.31
C TRP A 114 10.88 -13.45 -21.35
N LEU A 115 11.43 -12.24 -21.13
CA LEU A 115 10.70 -10.97 -21.28
C LEU A 115 10.82 -10.34 -22.69
N HIS A 116 11.76 -10.80 -23.55
CA HIS A 116 12.03 -10.15 -24.81
C HIS A 116 10.80 -10.07 -25.72
N ASP A 117 10.13 -11.19 -25.93
CA ASP A 117 8.95 -11.23 -26.83
C ASP A 117 7.83 -10.34 -26.35
N VAL A 118 7.59 -10.29 -25.03
CA VAL A 118 6.55 -9.45 -24.44
C VAL A 118 6.90 -7.96 -24.53
N PHE A 119 8.18 -7.59 -24.31
CA PHE A 119 8.63 -6.21 -24.45
C PHE A 119 8.59 -5.72 -25.90
N LEU A 120 9.06 -6.52 -26.83
CA LEU A 120 9.06 -6.18 -28.23
C LEU A 120 7.65 -6.25 -28.86
N GLY A 121 6.73 -7.00 -28.22
CA GLY A 121 5.39 -7.21 -28.73
C GLY A 121 5.33 -8.13 -29.96
N TYR A 122 6.33 -8.96 -30.15
CA TYR A 122 6.42 -9.99 -31.18
C TYR A 122 6.42 -11.38 -30.53
N GLY A 123 6.08 -12.40 -31.30
CA GLY A 123 6.06 -13.78 -30.83
C GLY A 123 4.87 -14.11 -29.94
N ASP A 124 5.04 -15.12 -29.07
CA ASP A 124 3.99 -15.61 -28.19
C ASP A 124 3.85 -14.72 -26.94
N PRO A 125 2.69 -14.09 -26.73
CA PRO A 125 2.46 -13.29 -25.52
C PRO A 125 2.55 -14.09 -24.21
N SER A 126 2.39 -15.43 -24.28
CA SER A 126 2.46 -16.32 -23.12
C SER A 126 3.87 -16.80 -22.79
N ALA A 127 4.85 -16.54 -23.64
CA ALA A 127 6.23 -17.06 -23.49
C ALA A 127 6.89 -16.66 -22.15
N ALA A 128 6.52 -15.52 -21.58
CA ALA A 128 7.02 -15.07 -20.30
C ALA A 128 6.35 -15.72 -19.07
N ALA A 129 5.22 -16.40 -19.24
CA ALA A 129 4.45 -17.03 -18.15
C ALA A 129 4.86 -18.50 -17.97
N LEU A 130 5.87 -18.75 -17.14
CA LEU A 130 6.52 -20.07 -17.02
C LEU A 130 5.77 -21.07 -16.12
N LEU A 131 4.58 -20.72 -15.61
CA LEU A 131 3.79 -21.57 -14.70
C LEU A 131 3.48 -22.97 -15.26
N ASN A 132 3.26 -23.09 -16.57
CA ASN A 132 2.88 -24.34 -17.23
C ASN A 132 4.06 -24.98 -18.01
N THR A 133 5.28 -24.59 -17.72
CA THR A 133 6.50 -25.12 -18.34
C THR A 133 7.24 -26.06 -17.37
N HIS A 134 8.28 -26.73 -17.86
CA HIS A 134 9.16 -27.56 -17.02
C HIS A 134 9.97 -26.74 -15.99
N GLU A 135 10.02 -25.40 -16.14
CA GLU A 135 10.67 -24.49 -15.20
C GLU A 135 9.80 -24.17 -13.97
N ALA A 136 8.51 -24.54 -14.01
CA ALA A 136 7.61 -24.34 -12.88
C ALA A 136 8.07 -25.11 -11.63
N LEU A 137 7.84 -24.49 -10.47
CA LEU A 137 8.11 -25.14 -9.18
C LEU A 137 7.23 -26.37 -9.00
N LYS A 138 7.86 -27.54 -8.85
CA LYS A 138 7.13 -28.80 -8.63
C LYS A 138 6.49 -28.84 -7.24
N THR A 139 7.19 -28.39 -6.21
CA THR A 139 6.70 -28.42 -4.83
C THR A 139 6.73 -27.03 -4.25
N ILE A 140 5.62 -26.60 -3.66
CA ILE A 140 5.46 -25.28 -3.04
C ILE A 140 4.99 -25.48 -1.59
N ASP A 141 5.68 -24.87 -0.66
CA ASP A 141 5.24 -24.72 0.72
C ASP A 141 4.36 -23.47 0.83
N PHE A 142 3.05 -23.66 0.95
CA PHE A 142 2.08 -22.57 1.03
C PHE A 142 1.99 -21.93 2.41
N LYS A 143 2.75 -22.45 3.39
CA LYS A 143 2.75 -21.90 4.76
C LYS A 143 1.32 -21.77 5.31
N ASP A 144 0.97 -20.56 5.76
CA ASP A 144 -0.31 -20.21 6.35
C ASP A 144 -1.36 -19.73 5.34
N THR A 145 -1.17 -19.99 4.03
CA THR A 145 -2.12 -19.60 2.98
C THR A 145 -3.49 -20.25 3.18
N PHE A 146 -3.51 -21.50 3.64
CA PHE A 146 -4.75 -22.24 3.88
C PHE A 146 -5.10 -22.26 5.35
N LEU A 147 -6.39 -22.11 5.67
CA LEU A 147 -6.90 -22.12 7.05
C LEU A 147 -7.29 -23.53 7.53
N ASP A 148 -7.68 -24.41 6.59
CA ASP A 148 -8.12 -25.78 6.84
C ASP A 148 -8.01 -26.67 5.59
N GLU A 149 -8.25 -28.00 5.73
CA GLU A 149 -8.24 -28.97 4.63
C GLU A 149 -9.27 -28.60 3.54
N LYS A 150 -10.47 -28.20 3.93
CA LYS A 150 -11.54 -27.83 3.01
C LYS A 150 -11.11 -26.64 2.14
N HIS A 151 -10.45 -25.66 2.74
CA HIS A 151 -9.93 -24.49 2.02
C HIS A 151 -8.89 -24.90 0.96
N LEU A 152 -7.98 -25.83 1.29
CA LEU A 152 -7.02 -26.35 0.31
C LEU A 152 -7.73 -27.03 -0.87
N VAL A 153 -8.68 -27.92 -0.58
CA VAL A 153 -9.41 -28.66 -1.64
C VAL A 153 -10.21 -27.72 -2.53
N GLU A 154 -10.94 -26.77 -1.93
CA GLU A 154 -11.71 -25.76 -2.67
C GLU A 154 -10.84 -24.85 -3.53
N SER A 155 -9.58 -24.61 -3.12
CA SER A 155 -8.64 -23.76 -3.84
C SER A 155 -8.10 -24.36 -5.14
N PHE A 156 -8.22 -25.67 -5.32
CA PHE A 156 -7.73 -26.34 -6.52
C PHE A 156 -8.84 -27.16 -7.22
N PRO A 157 -9.91 -26.51 -7.72
CA PRO A 157 -11.09 -27.23 -8.25
C PRO A 157 -10.81 -28.07 -9.49
N LYS A 158 -9.70 -27.81 -10.20
CA LYS A 158 -9.26 -28.57 -11.39
C LYS A 158 -8.42 -29.81 -11.05
N PHE A 159 -8.04 -29.98 -9.78
CA PHE A 159 -7.17 -31.06 -9.35
C PHE A 159 -7.85 -31.93 -8.31
N LYS A 160 -7.53 -33.21 -8.34
CA LYS A 160 -7.82 -34.13 -7.25
C LYS A 160 -6.69 -34.07 -6.23
N VAL A 161 -7.03 -33.94 -4.96
CA VAL A 161 -6.04 -33.88 -3.88
C VAL A 161 -5.76 -35.28 -3.37
N SER A 162 -4.51 -35.72 -3.50
CA SER A 162 -3.99 -36.94 -2.90
C SER A 162 -3.10 -36.57 -1.70
N TRP A 163 -3.27 -37.24 -0.59
CA TRP A 163 -2.48 -37.03 0.61
C TRP A 163 -1.32 -38.00 0.72
N THR A 164 -0.11 -37.48 0.95
CA THR A 164 1.10 -38.32 1.01
C THR A 164 1.32 -38.97 2.36
N ASN A 165 0.75 -38.39 3.44
CA ASN A 165 0.83 -38.91 4.79
C ASN A 165 -0.55 -39.36 5.30
N GLU A 166 -0.59 -40.53 5.96
CA GLU A 166 -1.79 -41.07 6.61
C GLU A 166 -2.12 -40.36 7.94
N ALA A 167 -1.69 -39.10 8.11
CA ALA A 167 -1.90 -38.37 9.35
C ALA A 167 -3.39 -38.30 9.68
N LYS A 168 -3.75 -38.71 10.91
CA LYS A 168 -5.13 -38.66 11.41
C LYS A 168 -5.75 -37.28 11.44
N THR A 169 -4.91 -36.23 11.40
CA THR A 169 -5.32 -34.82 11.38
C THR A 169 -4.61 -34.10 10.24
N ARG A 170 -5.38 -33.63 9.25
CA ARG A 170 -4.90 -32.86 8.11
C ARG A 170 -5.06 -31.37 8.41
N VAL A 171 -4.14 -30.83 9.22
CA VAL A 171 -4.12 -29.41 9.61
C VAL A 171 -3.01 -28.66 8.84
N PRO A 172 -3.20 -27.36 8.55
CA PRO A 172 -2.13 -26.54 7.97
C PRO A 172 -0.93 -26.45 8.91
N PRO A 173 0.27 -26.18 8.40
CA PRO A 173 0.58 -25.81 7.01
C PRO A 173 0.69 -26.98 6.04
N TYR A 174 0.53 -26.67 4.76
CA TYR A 174 0.59 -27.67 3.71
C TYR A 174 1.69 -27.40 2.70
N ARG A 175 2.37 -28.46 2.29
CA ARG A 175 3.25 -28.51 1.14
C ARG A 175 2.52 -29.23 0.00
N VAL A 176 2.47 -28.59 -1.18
CA VAL A 176 1.73 -29.14 -2.33
C VAL A 176 2.69 -29.39 -3.48
N THR A 177 2.69 -30.62 -3.99
CA THR A 177 3.44 -31.02 -5.18
C THR A 177 2.50 -31.08 -6.37
N PHE A 178 2.82 -30.32 -7.41
CA PHE A 178 2.07 -30.25 -8.66
C PHE A 178 2.62 -31.22 -9.67
N PRO A 179 1.77 -31.82 -10.51
CA PRO A 179 2.22 -32.70 -11.59
C PRO A 179 2.99 -31.93 -12.65
N SER A 180 3.95 -32.58 -13.28
CA SER A 180 4.60 -32.09 -14.49
C SER A 180 3.69 -32.32 -15.70
N PRO A 181 3.86 -31.59 -16.83
CA PRO A 181 3.05 -31.78 -18.03
C PRO A 181 3.08 -33.21 -18.59
N ASP A 182 4.15 -33.94 -18.34
CA ASP A 182 4.38 -35.31 -18.84
C ASP A 182 4.02 -36.41 -17.84
N ASP A 183 3.48 -36.06 -16.66
CA ASP A 183 3.14 -37.04 -15.62
C ASP A 183 1.89 -37.87 -16.03
N GLU A 184 1.84 -39.15 -15.63
CA GLU A 184 0.73 -40.08 -15.91
C GLU A 184 -0.63 -39.61 -15.37
N ALA A 185 -0.64 -38.77 -14.33
CA ALA A 185 -1.84 -38.23 -13.68
C ALA A 185 -1.77 -36.68 -13.56
N PRO A 186 -1.95 -35.97 -14.68
CA PRO A 186 -1.80 -34.51 -14.70
C PRO A 186 -2.89 -33.74 -13.92
N ASP A 187 -3.97 -34.43 -13.50
CA ASP A 187 -5.08 -33.89 -12.72
C ASP A 187 -4.97 -34.14 -11.21
N VAL A 188 -3.85 -34.72 -10.72
CA VAL A 188 -3.65 -35.07 -9.30
C VAL A 188 -2.54 -34.24 -8.69
N ILE A 189 -2.85 -33.48 -7.64
CA ILE A 189 -1.86 -32.85 -6.77
C ILE A 189 -1.64 -33.66 -5.50
N ARG A 190 -0.40 -33.65 -5.00
CA ARG A 190 -0.06 -34.33 -3.75
C ARG A 190 0.10 -33.30 -2.65
N ALA A 191 -0.74 -33.39 -1.62
CA ALA A 191 -0.67 -32.55 -0.46
C ALA A 191 -0.02 -33.28 0.73
N GLU A 192 0.86 -32.60 1.43
CA GLU A 192 1.51 -33.04 2.66
C GLU A 192 1.18 -32.06 3.77
N SER A 193 0.51 -32.56 4.82
CA SER A 193 0.39 -31.81 6.08
C SER A 193 1.63 -32.06 6.94
N TYR A 194 2.21 -31.04 7.50
CA TYR A 194 3.34 -31.18 8.42
C TYR A 194 3.13 -30.37 9.68
N VAL A 195 3.65 -30.86 10.79
CA VAL A 195 3.64 -30.13 12.06
C VAL A 195 4.85 -29.21 12.07
N PRO A 196 4.65 -27.88 12.14
CA PRO A 196 5.78 -26.97 12.33
C PRO A 196 6.53 -27.34 13.59
N PRO A 197 7.85 -27.31 13.58
CA PRO A 197 8.60 -27.53 14.79
C PRO A 197 8.29 -26.44 15.81
N ASP A 198 8.18 -26.80 17.09
CA ASP A 198 7.98 -25.86 18.21
C ASP A 198 8.99 -24.70 18.12
N PRO A 199 8.57 -23.43 17.93
CA PRO A 199 9.48 -22.33 17.68
C PRO A 199 10.24 -21.87 18.93
N GLY A 200 9.68 -22.07 20.11
CA GLY A 200 10.23 -21.67 21.39
C GLY A 200 9.17 -21.39 22.44
N PRO A 201 9.57 -21.18 23.70
CA PRO A 201 8.62 -21.05 24.82
C PRO A 201 8.04 -19.64 24.99
N TYR A 202 8.60 -18.61 24.32
CA TYR A 202 8.16 -17.23 24.47
C TYR A 202 7.12 -16.82 23.43
N PRO A 203 6.22 -15.85 23.75
CA PRO A 203 5.26 -15.33 22.78
C PRO A 203 5.90 -14.75 21.51
N GLU A 204 7.09 -14.15 21.65
CA GLU A 204 7.86 -13.56 20.54
C GLU A 204 8.42 -14.61 19.58
N ASP A 205 8.53 -15.86 20.01
CA ASP A 205 8.95 -16.97 19.15
C ASP A 205 7.83 -17.43 18.22
N GLN A 206 6.59 -17.14 18.58
CA GLN A 206 5.44 -17.60 17.82
C GLN A 206 5.32 -16.84 16.49
N PRO A 207 5.20 -17.53 15.34
CA PRO A 207 5.03 -16.88 14.06
C PRO A 207 3.66 -16.19 13.96
N ASN A 208 3.62 -15.05 13.28
CA ASN A 208 2.36 -14.46 12.89
C ASN A 208 1.63 -15.37 11.89
N VAL A 209 0.36 -15.65 12.14
CA VAL A 209 -0.45 -16.55 11.32
C VAL A 209 -1.49 -15.77 10.53
N ASN A 210 -1.65 -16.11 9.26
CA ASN A 210 -2.67 -15.53 8.40
C ASN A 210 -4.08 -15.93 8.83
N THR A 211 -4.98 -14.95 8.88
CA THR A 211 -6.41 -15.16 9.16
C THR A 211 -7.30 -14.92 7.94
N VAL A 212 -6.71 -14.54 6.81
CA VAL A 212 -7.44 -14.25 5.57
C VAL A 212 -7.70 -15.55 4.83
N ARG A 213 -8.97 -15.83 4.53
CA ARG A 213 -9.36 -16.93 3.63
C ARG A 213 -9.27 -16.45 2.18
N PHE A 214 -8.23 -16.87 1.48
CA PHE A 214 -8.06 -16.56 0.06
C PHE A 214 -9.05 -17.32 -0.81
N THR A 215 -9.54 -16.67 -1.88
CA THR A 215 -10.37 -17.33 -2.88
C THR A 215 -9.53 -18.28 -3.73
N PRO A 216 -10.15 -19.29 -4.42
CA PRO A 216 -9.42 -20.17 -5.33
C PRO A 216 -8.59 -19.42 -6.38
N VAL A 217 -9.11 -18.30 -6.90
CA VAL A 217 -8.43 -17.46 -7.89
C VAL A 217 -7.24 -16.71 -7.26
N GLN A 218 -7.37 -16.21 -6.01
CA GLN A 218 -6.25 -15.61 -5.28
C GLN A 218 -5.15 -16.64 -5.01
N VAL A 219 -5.51 -17.87 -4.62
CA VAL A 219 -4.53 -18.97 -4.45
C VAL A 219 -3.84 -19.30 -5.78
N GLY A 220 -4.57 -19.28 -6.89
CA GLY A 220 -4.00 -19.40 -8.23
C GLY A 220 -3.00 -18.30 -8.56
N ALA A 221 -3.31 -17.05 -8.22
CA ALA A 221 -2.41 -15.92 -8.37
C ALA A 221 -1.17 -16.03 -7.47
N ILE A 222 -1.33 -16.49 -6.22
CA ILE A 222 -0.21 -16.77 -5.30
C ILE A 222 0.70 -17.84 -5.91
N ARG A 223 0.14 -18.96 -6.38
CA ARG A 223 0.90 -20.01 -7.05
C ARG A 223 1.68 -19.49 -8.25
N ALA A 224 1.02 -18.69 -9.12
CA ALA A 224 1.66 -18.10 -10.29
C ALA A 224 2.82 -17.17 -9.88
N GLY A 225 2.62 -16.31 -8.88
CA GLY A 225 3.65 -15.37 -8.40
C GLY A 225 4.87 -16.03 -7.75
N LEU A 226 4.73 -17.25 -7.26
CA LEU A 226 5.85 -18.05 -6.74
C LEU A 226 6.69 -18.68 -7.84
N ASN A 227 6.14 -18.88 -9.03
CA ASN A 227 6.85 -19.47 -10.15
C ASN A 227 7.77 -18.44 -10.84
N PRO A 228 8.86 -18.89 -11.51
CA PRO A 228 9.67 -18.03 -12.34
C PRO A 228 8.87 -17.36 -13.48
N GLY A 229 9.40 -16.29 -14.05
CA GLY A 229 8.82 -15.61 -15.19
C GLY A 229 7.94 -14.41 -14.81
N LEU A 230 7.07 -14.04 -15.74
CA LEU A 230 6.11 -12.95 -15.60
C LEU A 230 4.76 -13.46 -15.08
N THR A 231 4.33 -12.88 -13.98
CA THR A 231 2.98 -13.08 -13.44
C THR A 231 2.21 -11.79 -13.48
N MET A 232 1.06 -11.79 -14.14
CA MET A 232 0.15 -10.66 -14.18
C MET A 232 -1.13 -10.96 -13.42
N VAL A 233 -1.50 -10.06 -12.48
CA VAL A 233 -2.71 -10.17 -11.68
C VAL A 233 -3.56 -8.92 -11.88
N VAL A 234 -4.72 -9.10 -12.50
CA VAL A 234 -5.74 -8.05 -12.61
C VAL A 234 -6.64 -8.15 -11.38
N GLY A 235 -6.65 -7.10 -10.57
CA GLY A 235 -7.45 -7.07 -9.35
C GLY A 235 -8.48 -5.95 -9.38
N PRO A 236 -9.76 -6.25 -9.63
CA PRO A 236 -10.85 -5.29 -9.47
C PRO A 236 -10.87 -4.63 -8.10
N PRO A 237 -11.64 -3.54 -7.90
CA PRO A 237 -11.78 -2.90 -6.60
C PRO A 237 -12.27 -3.87 -5.53
N GLY A 238 -11.60 -3.89 -4.38
CA GLY A 238 -12.02 -4.69 -3.23
C GLY A 238 -11.72 -6.19 -3.28
N THR A 239 -10.96 -6.67 -4.27
CA THR A 239 -10.63 -8.09 -4.45
C THR A 239 -9.37 -8.56 -3.72
N GLY A 240 -8.82 -7.79 -2.79
CA GLY A 240 -7.67 -8.22 -1.98
C GLY A 240 -6.33 -8.26 -2.71
N LYS A 241 -6.08 -7.36 -3.69
CA LYS A 241 -4.78 -7.22 -4.38
C LYS A 241 -3.60 -7.17 -3.42
N THR A 242 -3.67 -6.28 -2.44
CA THR A 242 -2.61 -6.04 -1.46
C THR A 242 -2.37 -7.25 -0.55
N ASP A 243 -3.44 -7.97 -0.17
CA ASP A 243 -3.33 -9.21 0.62
C ASP A 243 -2.68 -10.33 -0.20
N THR A 244 -3.06 -10.44 -1.48
CA THR A 244 -2.45 -11.40 -2.42
C THR A 244 -0.97 -11.08 -2.64
N ALA A 245 -0.60 -9.80 -2.83
CA ALA A 245 0.80 -9.36 -2.94
C ALA A 245 1.61 -9.69 -1.68
N ALA A 246 1.07 -9.39 -0.50
CA ALA A 246 1.71 -9.70 0.78
C ALA A 246 1.93 -11.21 0.95
N GLN A 247 0.95 -12.04 0.57
CA GLN A 247 1.07 -13.49 0.67
C GLN A 247 2.07 -14.07 -0.33
N ILE A 248 2.13 -13.54 -1.57
CA ILE A 248 3.17 -13.93 -2.54
C ILE A 248 4.56 -13.66 -1.95
N MET A 249 4.78 -12.46 -1.40
CA MET A 249 6.08 -12.08 -0.84
C MET A 249 6.43 -12.88 0.41
N HIS A 250 5.46 -13.17 1.27
CA HIS A 250 5.63 -14.06 2.43
C HIS A 250 6.05 -15.47 2.01
N CYS A 251 5.33 -16.08 1.06
CA CYS A 251 5.69 -17.40 0.56
C CYS A 251 7.04 -17.39 -0.19
N LEU A 252 7.38 -16.36 -0.96
CA LEU A 252 8.70 -16.22 -1.59
C LEU A 252 9.83 -16.18 -0.55
N TYR A 253 9.65 -15.42 0.54
CA TYR A 253 10.64 -15.34 1.61
C TYR A 253 10.95 -16.71 2.22
N HIS A 254 9.95 -17.56 2.41
CA HIS A 254 10.10 -18.86 3.03
C HIS A 254 10.55 -19.97 2.04
N ASN A 255 10.03 -19.98 0.80
CA ASN A 255 10.41 -20.96 -0.20
C ASN A 255 11.80 -20.71 -0.79
N GLU A 256 12.21 -19.45 -0.86
CA GLU A 256 13.44 -19.02 -1.52
C GLU A 256 14.30 -18.15 -0.59
N PRO A 257 14.80 -18.68 0.55
CA PRO A 257 15.45 -17.90 1.60
C PRO A 257 16.74 -17.19 1.15
N GLY A 258 17.35 -17.67 0.06
CA GLY A 258 18.53 -17.05 -0.56
C GLY A 258 18.23 -15.89 -1.51
N GLN A 259 16.97 -15.69 -1.88
CA GLN A 259 16.56 -14.68 -2.84
C GLN A 259 16.14 -13.38 -2.14
N ARG A 260 16.22 -12.29 -2.91
CA ARG A 260 15.87 -10.93 -2.47
C ARG A 260 14.77 -10.38 -3.34
N THR A 261 13.81 -9.69 -2.73
CA THR A 261 12.63 -9.14 -3.39
C THR A 261 12.66 -7.62 -3.36
N LEU A 262 12.52 -7.01 -4.53
CA LEU A 262 12.31 -5.57 -4.70
C LEU A 262 10.80 -5.32 -4.84
N LEU A 263 10.24 -4.51 -3.93
CA LEU A 263 8.84 -4.08 -3.96
C LEU A 263 8.74 -2.66 -4.49
N ILE A 264 7.95 -2.47 -5.53
CA ILE A 264 7.70 -1.18 -6.18
C ILE A 264 6.20 -0.86 -6.17
N THR A 265 5.88 0.40 -5.86
CA THR A 265 4.51 0.93 -5.98
C THR A 265 4.52 2.31 -6.63
N HIS A 266 3.33 2.76 -7.06
CA HIS A 266 3.16 4.11 -7.60
C HIS A 266 3.31 5.19 -6.52
N SER A 267 2.71 5.01 -5.35
CA SER A 267 2.61 6.04 -4.30
C SER A 267 3.14 5.57 -2.94
N ASN A 268 3.50 6.54 -2.08
CA ASN A 268 3.89 6.23 -0.71
C ASN A 268 2.75 5.60 0.10
N ALA A 269 1.50 6.01 -0.13
CA ALA A 269 0.35 5.47 0.59
C ALA A 269 0.17 3.98 0.27
N ALA A 270 0.15 3.59 -1.02
CA ALA A 270 0.06 2.18 -1.41
C ALA A 270 1.24 1.35 -0.88
N LEU A 271 2.46 1.94 -0.92
CA LEU A 271 3.64 1.27 -0.40
C LEU A 271 3.55 1.03 1.12
N ASN A 272 3.10 2.02 1.87
CA ASN A 272 2.95 1.89 3.32
C ASN A 272 1.87 0.87 3.69
N ASP A 273 0.75 0.85 2.97
CA ASP A 273 -0.35 -0.09 3.17
C ASP A 273 0.11 -1.56 2.99
N LEU A 274 0.80 -1.83 1.88
CA LEU A 274 1.38 -3.16 1.63
C LEU A 274 2.49 -3.49 2.65
N PHE A 275 3.32 -2.52 3.01
CA PHE A 275 4.41 -2.72 3.96
C PHE A 275 3.90 -3.09 5.37
N VAL A 276 2.84 -2.43 5.86
CA VAL A 276 2.18 -2.76 7.12
C VAL A 276 1.59 -4.17 7.09
N LYS A 277 0.96 -4.56 5.97
CA LYS A 277 0.46 -5.94 5.81
C LYS A 277 1.57 -6.99 5.85
N LEU A 278 2.73 -6.68 5.29
CA LEU A 278 3.91 -7.57 5.38
C LEU A 278 4.44 -7.70 6.80
N LEU A 279 4.40 -6.64 7.61
CA LEU A 279 4.78 -6.69 9.02
C LEU A 279 3.85 -7.58 9.86
N GLN A 280 2.62 -7.80 9.39
CA GLN A 280 1.65 -8.72 10.01
C GLN A 280 1.86 -10.18 9.59
N ARG A 281 2.82 -10.46 8.69
CA ARG A 281 3.19 -11.81 8.27
C ARG A 281 4.44 -12.28 9.02
N ASP A 282 4.72 -13.57 8.92
CA ASP A 282 5.94 -14.17 9.49
C ASP A 282 7.18 -13.84 8.63
N VAL A 283 7.50 -12.53 8.59
CA VAL A 283 8.71 -12.00 7.97
C VAL A 283 9.43 -11.10 8.98
N PRO A 284 10.63 -11.48 9.44
CA PRO A 284 11.32 -10.69 10.46
C PRO A 284 11.61 -9.26 9.99
N ALA A 285 11.24 -8.28 10.81
CA ALA A 285 11.39 -6.86 10.49
C ALA A 285 12.85 -6.45 10.19
N ARG A 286 13.84 -7.19 10.71
CA ARG A 286 15.27 -6.95 10.44
C ARG A 286 15.66 -7.12 8.98
N TYR A 287 14.91 -7.88 8.19
CA TYR A 287 15.14 -8.09 6.76
C TYR A 287 14.37 -7.12 5.85
N MET A 288 13.54 -6.25 6.44
CA MET A 288 12.71 -5.33 5.69
C MET A 288 13.31 -3.92 5.68
N LEU A 289 13.32 -3.28 4.51
CA LEU A 289 13.86 -1.95 4.30
C LEU A 289 12.89 -1.10 3.47
N ARG A 290 12.53 0.08 3.98
CA ARG A 290 11.66 1.05 3.33
C ARG A 290 12.49 2.27 2.91
N LEU A 291 12.61 2.51 1.59
CA LEU A 291 13.41 3.60 1.03
C LEU A 291 12.53 4.75 0.54
N GLY A 292 13.03 5.96 0.66
CA GLY A 292 12.38 7.19 0.18
C GLY A 292 11.59 7.92 1.26
N GLN A 293 10.96 9.01 0.84
CA GLN A 293 10.10 9.83 1.71
C GLN A 293 8.78 9.09 1.99
N GLY A 294 8.10 9.43 3.11
CA GLY A 294 6.82 8.81 3.49
C GLY A 294 6.97 7.60 4.42
N GLU A 295 8.18 7.28 4.88
CA GLU A 295 8.36 6.33 5.98
C GLU A 295 7.83 6.90 7.30
N SER A 296 7.91 8.22 7.50
CA SER A 296 7.31 8.92 8.64
C SER A 296 5.79 8.74 8.76
N ASP A 297 5.14 8.37 7.66
CA ASP A 297 3.69 8.17 7.60
C ASP A 297 3.31 6.68 7.85
N LEU A 298 4.28 5.82 8.16
CA LEU A 298 4.03 4.44 8.58
C LEU A 298 3.44 4.43 9.99
N ASP A 299 2.33 3.72 10.14
CA ASP A 299 1.69 3.48 11.44
C ASP A 299 2.44 2.36 12.21
N THR A 300 3.66 2.68 12.68
CA THR A 300 4.50 1.79 13.46
C THR A 300 5.54 2.57 14.26
N GLU A 301 5.88 2.09 15.43
CA GLU A 301 6.96 2.64 16.26
C GLU A 301 8.36 2.33 15.70
N MET A 302 8.46 1.30 14.86
CA MET A 302 9.72 0.87 14.24
C MET A 302 10.12 1.76 13.07
N ARG A 303 11.41 2.05 12.95
CA ARG A 303 11.98 2.80 11.82
C ARG A 303 12.56 1.84 10.77
N PHE A 304 12.13 1.99 9.52
CA PHE A 304 12.52 1.14 8.39
C PHE A 304 13.43 1.82 7.37
N THR A 305 13.86 3.06 7.62
CA THR A 305 14.94 3.71 6.85
C THR A 305 16.26 2.98 7.03
N ARG A 306 17.23 3.23 6.14
CA ARG A 306 18.58 2.65 6.27
C ARG A 306 19.21 2.96 7.64
N ALA A 307 19.17 4.22 8.07
CA ALA A 307 19.72 4.62 9.36
C ALA A 307 18.96 3.98 10.51
N GLY A 308 17.61 4.07 10.51
CA GLY A 308 16.79 3.49 11.57
C GLY A 308 16.95 1.97 11.71
N ARG A 309 17.12 1.22 10.59
CA ARG A 309 17.40 -0.22 10.66
C ARG A 309 18.80 -0.54 11.18
N VAL A 310 19.80 0.25 10.80
CA VAL A 310 21.16 0.11 11.37
C VAL A 310 21.14 0.35 12.87
N ASP A 311 20.49 1.41 13.33
CA ASP A 311 20.36 1.72 14.75
C ASP A 311 19.61 0.60 15.51
N ALA A 312 18.54 0.06 14.92
CA ALA A 312 17.80 -1.07 15.48
C ALA A 312 18.63 -2.35 15.55
N MET A 313 19.48 -2.64 14.55
CA MET A 313 20.39 -3.79 14.60
C MET A 313 21.45 -3.64 15.70
N LEU A 314 22.00 -2.43 15.86
CA LEU A 314 22.96 -2.17 16.94
C LEU A 314 22.32 -2.23 18.34
N ALA A 315 21.10 -1.75 18.49
CA ALA A 315 20.33 -1.89 19.73
C ALA A 315 20.03 -3.36 20.04
N LYS A 316 19.51 -4.09 19.04
CA LYS A 316 19.20 -5.53 19.19
C LYS A 316 20.41 -6.37 19.54
N ARG A 317 21.59 -6.02 18.99
CA ARG A 317 22.86 -6.65 19.37
C ARG A 317 23.11 -6.56 20.88
N LEU A 318 22.92 -5.38 21.49
CA LEU A 318 23.14 -5.18 22.93
C LEU A 318 22.13 -5.98 23.76
N GLU A 319 20.87 -5.99 23.35
CA GLU A 319 19.83 -6.80 24.01
C GLU A 319 20.20 -8.30 23.98
N ILE A 320 20.61 -8.81 22.81
CA ILE A 320 20.97 -10.23 22.68
C ILE A 320 22.23 -10.55 23.49
N LEU A 321 23.23 -9.68 23.51
CA LEU A 321 24.42 -9.89 24.32
C LEU A 321 24.08 -9.98 25.84
N ALA A 322 23.14 -9.18 26.33
CA ALA A 322 22.65 -9.28 27.69
C ALA A 322 21.93 -10.62 27.94
N GLU A 323 21.19 -11.16 26.97
CA GLU A 323 20.61 -12.51 27.09
C GLU A 323 21.67 -13.61 27.03
N VAL A 324 22.74 -13.43 26.25
CA VAL A 324 23.88 -14.37 26.24
C VAL A 324 24.60 -14.37 27.59
N GLU A 325 24.75 -13.20 28.22
CA GLU A 325 25.30 -13.07 29.58
C GLU A 325 24.49 -13.90 30.58
N LYS A 326 23.17 -13.70 30.66
CA LYS A 326 22.27 -14.49 31.51
C LYS A 326 22.37 -16.00 31.22
N LEU A 327 22.43 -16.39 29.93
CA LEU A 327 22.58 -17.81 29.59
C LEU A 327 23.91 -18.37 30.06
N ALA A 328 25.00 -17.62 29.96
CA ALA A 328 26.32 -18.07 30.45
C ALA A 328 26.33 -18.22 31.97
N ASP A 329 25.81 -17.25 32.69
CA ASP A 329 25.70 -17.29 34.16
C ASP A 329 24.85 -18.48 34.62
N SER A 330 23.72 -18.77 33.95
CA SER A 330 22.85 -19.90 34.26
C SER A 330 23.53 -21.28 34.13
N ILE A 331 24.58 -21.36 33.36
CA ILE A 331 25.36 -22.62 33.22
C ILE A 331 26.70 -22.62 33.96
N GLY A 332 26.91 -21.61 34.84
CA GLY A 332 28.05 -21.49 35.73
C GLY A 332 29.33 -20.95 35.09
N LEU A 333 29.18 -20.13 34.02
CA LEU A 333 30.30 -19.43 33.37
C LEU A 333 30.23 -17.94 33.67
N ASN A 334 31.35 -17.21 33.59
CA ASN A 334 31.34 -15.76 33.74
C ASN A 334 30.73 -15.11 32.46
N GLY A 335 29.54 -14.56 32.59
CA GLY A 335 28.77 -13.98 31.47
C GLY A 335 29.44 -12.78 30.82
N GLU A 336 30.10 -11.89 31.61
CA GLU A 336 30.79 -10.70 31.08
C GLU A 336 31.88 -11.05 30.07
N ASP A 337 32.65 -12.09 30.31
CA ASP A 337 33.75 -12.52 29.42
C ASP A 337 33.21 -13.09 28.10
N VAL A 338 32.04 -13.72 28.16
CA VAL A 338 31.42 -14.42 27.02
C VAL A 338 30.63 -13.45 26.16
N ALA A 339 29.91 -12.52 26.77
CA ALA A 339 28.99 -11.60 26.09
C ALA A 339 29.65 -10.27 25.65
N TYR A 340 30.95 -10.21 25.50
CA TYR A 340 31.67 -8.97 25.19
C TYR A 340 31.48 -8.52 23.72
N THR A 341 31.55 -9.47 22.78
CA THR A 341 31.33 -9.20 21.34
C THR A 341 30.48 -10.29 20.70
N CYS A 342 29.97 -10.03 19.47
CA CYS A 342 29.31 -11.06 18.68
C CYS A 342 30.22 -12.29 18.45
N GLU A 343 31.51 -12.08 18.35
CA GLU A 343 32.48 -13.15 18.12
C GLU A 343 32.68 -14.03 19.38
N THR A 344 32.92 -13.43 20.55
CA THR A 344 33.04 -14.18 21.83
C THR A 344 31.77 -14.98 22.12
N ALA A 345 30.61 -14.41 21.93
CA ALA A 345 29.31 -15.07 22.02
C ALA A 345 29.15 -16.22 21.01
N GLY A 346 29.65 -16.06 19.80
CA GLY A 346 29.69 -17.11 18.77
C GLY A 346 30.57 -18.30 19.14
N TYR A 347 31.71 -18.07 19.83
CA TYR A 347 32.53 -19.14 20.42
C TYR A 347 31.80 -19.85 21.57
N PHE A 348 31.18 -19.08 22.44
CA PHE A 348 30.39 -19.64 23.56
C PHE A 348 29.28 -20.57 23.04
N TRP A 349 28.55 -20.15 22.00
CA TRP A 349 27.55 -20.97 21.33
C TRP A 349 28.13 -22.34 20.90
N LYS A 350 29.25 -22.33 20.19
CA LYS A 350 29.86 -23.54 19.64
C LYS A 350 30.46 -24.47 20.70
N ILE A 351 31.16 -23.90 21.67
CA ILE A 351 31.96 -24.69 22.61
C ILE A 351 31.13 -25.15 23.82
N HIS A 352 30.21 -24.31 24.29
CA HIS A 352 29.47 -24.60 25.53
C HIS A 352 28.00 -24.96 25.26
N VAL A 353 27.26 -24.16 24.47
CA VAL A 353 25.82 -24.40 24.30
C VAL A 353 25.57 -25.63 23.40
N LEU A 354 26.20 -25.71 22.24
CA LEU A 354 26.05 -26.89 21.36
C LEU A 354 26.57 -28.16 22.02
N ALA A 355 27.73 -28.11 22.65
CA ALA A 355 28.31 -29.31 23.32
C ALA A 355 27.41 -29.85 24.45
N LYS A 356 26.81 -28.95 25.27
CA LYS A 356 25.84 -29.36 26.30
C LYS A 356 24.56 -29.95 25.67
N TRP A 357 24.07 -29.33 24.58
CA TRP A 357 22.92 -29.86 23.85
C TRP A 357 23.17 -31.22 23.21
N GLU A 358 24.30 -31.40 22.54
CA GLU A 358 24.70 -32.67 21.93
C GLU A 358 24.86 -33.77 22.98
N LYS A 359 25.47 -33.45 24.12
CA LYS A 359 25.54 -34.39 25.25
C LYS A 359 24.16 -34.76 25.75
N PHE A 360 23.29 -33.77 26.02
CA PHE A 360 21.90 -34.01 26.46
C PHE A 360 21.13 -34.89 25.50
N THR A 361 21.25 -34.66 24.18
CA THR A 361 20.58 -35.48 23.16
C THR A 361 21.12 -36.89 23.05
N ALA A 362 22.44 -37.09 23.25
CA ALA A 362 23.06 -38.42 23.31
C ALA A 362 22.61 -39.17 24.56
N ASP A 363 22.63 -38.55 25.73
CA ASP A 363 22.15 -39.10 26.98
C ASP A 363 20.67 -39.48 26.93
N PHE A 364 19.81 -38.60 26.29
CA PHE A 364 18.40 -38.90 26.04
C PHE A 364 18.22 -40.14 25.16
N ALA A 365 19.03 -40.29 24.11
CA ALA A 365 18.96 -41.47 23.23
C ALA A 365 19.43 -42.77 23.91
N ALA A 366 20.32 -42.64 24.92
CA ALA A 366 20.86 -43.81 25.68
C ALA A 366 19.99 -44.15 26.89
N ALA A 367 19.16 -43.21 27.39
CA ALA A 367 18.34 -43.41 28.60
C ALA A 367 17.16 -44.37 28.28
N ASP A 368 16.67 -45.03 29.34
CA ASP A 368 15.53 -45.94 29.27
C ASP A 368 14.30 -45.23 28.69
N ALA A 369 13.61 -45.86 27.73
CA ALA A 369 12.40 -45.31 27.14
C ALA A 369 11.27 -45.12 28.16
N ALA A 370 11.30 -45.82 29.26
CA ALA A 370 10.35 -45.72 30.39
C ALA A 370 10.61 -44.53 31.33
N ASP A 371 11.78 -43.87 31.22
CA ASP A 371 12.09 -42.68 32.04
C ASP A 371 11.42 -41.43 31.46
N GLU A 372 10.18 -41.18 31.88
CA GLU A 372 9.37 -40.04 31.46
C GLU A 372 9.90 -38.72 32.01
N ASP A 373 10.59 -38.72 33.17
CA ASP A 373 11.09 -37.53 33.84
C ASP A 373 12.47 -37.06 33.36
N PHE A 374 13.12 -37.84 32.51
CA PHE A 374 14.50 -37.59 32.05
C PHE A 374 14.71 -36.14 31.58
N VAL A 375 13.82 -35.62 30.70
CA VAL A 375 13.98 -34.29 30.12
C VAL A 375 13.94 -33.22 31.19
N ARG A 376 12.98 -33.29 32.13
CA ARG A 376 12.84 -32.35 33.23
C ARG A 376 14.07 -32.36 34.16
N ALA A 377 14.59 -33.52 34.44
CA ALA A 377 15.72 -33.69 35.36
C ALA A 377 17.08 -33.32 34.73
N SER A 378 17.24 -33.46 33.43
CA SER A 378 18.54 -33.38 32.73
C SER A 378 18.71 -32.24 31.74
N PHE A 379 17.64 -31.43 31.50
CA PHE A 379 17.71 -30.34 30.54
C PHE A 379 18.73 -29.25 30.93
N PRO A 380 19.77 -29.00 30.15
CA PRO A 380 20.94 -28.22 30.57
C PRO A 380 20.71 -26.71 30.71
N PHE A 381 19.60 -26.17 30.21
CA PHE A 381 19.29 -24.75 30.20
C PHE A 381 18.03 -24.41 31.01
N ALA A 382 17.62 -25.30 31.93
CA ALA A 382 16.38 -25.12 32.70
C ALA A 382 16.37 -23.82 33.52
N GLU A 383 17.51 -23.41 34.07
CA GLU A 383 17.66 -22.17 34.84
C GLU A 383 17.48 -20.92 33.98
N TYR A 384 18.02 -20.92 32.77
CA TYR A 384 17.83 -19.82 31.81
C TYR A 384 16.36 -19.62 31.43
N PHE A 385 15.61 -20.70 31.24
CA PHE A 385 14.20 -20.66 30.86
C PHE A 385 13.24 -20.64 32.07
N ALA A 386 13.73 -20.39 33.27
CA ALA A 386 12.89 -20.38 34.50
C ALA A 386 11.82 -19.26 34.48
N ASP A 387 12.05 -18.19 33.71
CA ASP A 387 11.13 -17.07 33.54
C ASP A 387 10.13 -17.26 32.37
N ALA A 388 10.26 -18.34 31.60
CA ALA A 388 9.37 -18.60 30.46
C ALA A 388 7.92 -18.77 30.91
N PRO A 389 6.94 -18.29 30.12
CA PRO A 389 5.53 -18.50 30.44
C PRO A 389 5.14 -19.99 30.47
N ASN A 390 4.07 -20.30 31.22
CA ASN A 390 3.53 -21.67 31.35
C ASN A 390 4.44 -22.64 32.06
N GLN A 391 4.98 -22.22 33.21
CA GLN A 391 5.73 -23.11 34.11
C GLN A 391 4.81 -24.13 34.80
N PRO A 392 5.27 -25.38 35.06
CA PRO A 392 6.57 -25.92 34.73
C PRO A 392 6.72 -26.20 33.21
N LEU A 393 7.89 -25.88 32.64
CA LEU A 393 8.15 -26.00 31.20
C LEU A 393 8.04 -27.46 30.71
N PHE A 394 8.47 -28.40 31.56
CA PHE A 394 8.40 -29.83 31.33
C PHE A 394 7.47 -30.52 32.32
N THR A 395 6.61 -31.40 31.82
CA THR A 395 5.62 -32.12 32.66
C THR A 395 6.22 -33.27 33.43
N GLY A 396 7.24 -33.93 32.89
CA GLY A 396 7.84 -35.15 33.40
C GLY A 396 6.94 -36.39 33.30
N THR A 397 5.88 -36.31 32.50
CA THR A 397 4.89 -37.39 32.31
C THR A 397 4.73 -37.78 30.83
N ASP A 398 5.31 -37.04 29.92
CA ASP A 398 5.34 -37.31 28.48
C ASP A 398 6.72 -36.96 27.92
N ARG A 399 7.55 -38.00 27.83
CA ARG A 399 8.93 -37.89 27.34
C ARG A 399 9.01 -37.27 25.94
N VAL A 400 8.05 -37.56 25.02
CA VAL A 400 8.07 -37.11 23.64
C VAL A 400 7.66 -35.64 23.54
N ALA A 401 6.62 -35.26 24.26
CA ALA A 401 6.18 -33.86 24.33
C ALA A 401 7.24 -32.98 25.00
N ASP A 402 7.83 -33.42 26.09
CA ASP A 402 8.88 -32.68 26.82
C ASP A 402 10.15 -32.53 25.96
N MET A 403 10.55 -33.56 25.20
CA MET A 403 11.65 -33.45 24.25
C MET A 403 11.31 -32.52 23.05
N SER A 404 10.06 -32.45 22.61
CA SER A 404 9.64 -31.49 21.62
C SER A 404 9.78 -30.04 22.11
N ARG A 405 9.39 -29.77 23.37
CA ARG A 405 9.56 -28.47 24.03
C ARG A 405 11.05 -28.13 24.24
N ALA A 406 11.89 -29.10 24.66
CA ALA A 406 13.32 -28.91 24.75
C ALA A 406 13.96 -28.53 23.41
N LYS A 407 13.52 -29.15 22.32
CA LYS A 407 13.90 -28.74 20.94
C LYS A 407 13.39 -27.33 20.62
N GLY A 408 12.23 -26.93 21.10
CA GLY A 408 11.72 -25.55 20.97
C GLY A 408 12.62 -24.56 21.68
N CYS A 409 13.00 -24.82 22.94
CA CYS A 409 13.97 -24.01 23.68
C CYS A 409 15.31 -23.88 22.96
N MET A 410 15.79 -24.98 22.39
CA MET A 410 17.05 -24.96 21.64
C MET A 410 16.91 -24.16 20.32
N ARG A 411 15.72 -24.14 19.67
CA ARG A 411 15.47 -23.27 18.51
C ARG A 411 15.44 -21.80 18.89
N HIS A 412 14.83 -21.45 20.02
CA HIS A 412 14.90 -20.09 20.55
C HIS A 412 16.36 -19.63 20.69
N LEU A 413 17.21 -20.41 21.39
CA LEU A 413 18.63 -20.11 21.49
C LEU A 413 19.32 -20.00 20.14
N LYS A 414 19.06 -20.95 19.23
CA LYS A 414 19.62 -20.90 17.87
C LYS A 414 19.20 -19.65 17.12
N THR A 415 17.94 -19.24 17.22
CA THR A 415 17.41 -18.03 16.57
C THR A 415 18.09 -16.78 17.15
N MET A 416 18.26 -16.72 18.46
CA MET A 416 18.97 -15.65 19.17
C MET A 416 20.43 -15.54 18.69
N PHE A 417 21.19 -16.63 18.67
CA PHE A 417 22.58 -16.62 18.20
C PHE A 417 22.71 -16.37 16.69
N THR A 418 21.75 -16.81 15.89
CA THR A 418 21.71 -16.48 14.45
C THR A 418 21.50 -14.97 14.26
N ALA A 419 20.57 -14.37 15.01
CA ALA A 419 20.35 -12.93 14.96
C ALA A 419 21.58 -12.14 15.44
N LEU A 420 22.31 -12.66 16.43
CA LEU A 420 23.55 -12.05 16.90
C LEU A 420 24.68 -12.14 15.87
N ASP A 421 24.84 -13.28 15.18
CA ASP A 421 25.82 -13.44 14.10
C ASP A 421 25.53 -12.49 12.92
N GLU A 422 24.24 -12.27 12.61
CA GLU A 422 23.83 -11.26 11.64
C GLU A 422 24.21 -9.83 12.07
N CYS A 423 24.22 -9.52 13.35
CA CYS A 423 24.66 -8.24 13.91
C CYS A 423 26.20 -8.04 13.82
N ARG A 424 26.99 -9.11 13.66
CA ARG A 424 28.45 -9.06 13.63
C ARG A 424 29.00 -8.11 12.58
N ALA A 425 28.42 -8.10 11.37
CA ALA A 425 28.86 -7.19 10.32
C ALA A 425 28.65 -5.70 10.70
N PHE A 426 27.55 -5.39 11.39
CA PHE A 426 27.26 -4.03 11.87
C PHE A 426 28.18 -3.61 13.01
N GLU A 427 28.65 -4.56 13.83
CA GLU A 427 29.68 -4.33 14.85
C GLU A 427 31.04 -3.98 14.23
N LEU A 428 31.49 -4.72 13.23
CA LEU A 428 32.78 -4.58 12.59
C LEU A 428 32.91 -3.36 11.69
N LEU A 429 31.83 -2.99 10.99
CA LEU A 429 31.80 -1.82 10.12
C LEU A 429 31.80 -0.53 10.95
N ARG A 430 32.72 0.40 10.62
CA ARG A 430 32.96 1.59 11.44
C ARG A 430 32.00 2.74 11.17
N THR A 431 31.69 3.00 9.88
CA THR A 431 30.86 4.15 9.51
C THR A 431 29.39 3.78 9.32
N GLN A 432 28.50 4.73 9.60
CA GLN A 432 27.08 4.57 9.32
C GLN A 432 26.80 4.36 7.80
N GLY A 433 27.65 4.93 6.94
CA GLY A 433 27.59 4.71 5.49
C GLY A 433 27.83 3.26 5.12
N ASP A 434 28.92 2.65 5.61
CA ASP A 434 29.29 1.26 5.31
C ASP A 434 28.22 0.29 5.84
N ARG A 435 27.71 0.53 7.06
CA ARG A 435 26.61 -0.24 7.65
C ARG A 435 25.35 -0.17 6.81
N SER A 436 24.98 1.05 6.36
CA SER A 436 23.81 1.28 5.50
C SER A 436 23.96 0.62 4.12
N GLU A 437 25.16 0.59 3.57
CA GLU A 437 25.47 -0.10 2.31
C GLU A 437 25.40 -1.62 2.49
N TYR A 438 25.99 -2.16 3.54
CA TYR A 438 25.88 -3.58 3.89
C TYR A 438 24.43 -4.02 4.09
N LEU A 439 23.65 -3.23 4.85
CA LEU A 439 22.22 -3.47 5.05
C LEU A 439 21.50 -3.58 3.70
N LEU A 440 21.70 -2.63 2.81
CA LEU A 440 21.03 -2.58 1.50
C LEU A 440 21.47 -3.73 0.59
N THR A 441 22.79 -4.02 0.54
CA THR A 441 23.33 -4.90 -0.49
C THR A 441 23.43 -6.36 -0.09
N LYS A 442 23.47 -6.66 1.21
CA LYS A 442 23.68 -8.02 1.75
C LYS A 442 22.59 -8.49 2.68
N HIS A 443 22.15 -7.65 3.65
CA HIS A 443 21.30 -8.11 4.76
C HIS A 443 19.81 -8.06 4.44
N ALA A 444 19.30 -6.94 3.90
CA ALA A 444 17.88 -6.79 3.61
C ALA A 444 17.41 -7.78 2.53
N LYS A 445 16.32 -8.50 2.79
CA LYS A 445 15.70 -9.46 1.87
C LYS A 445 14.50 -8.86 1.12
N ILE A 446 13.79 -7.94 1.76
CA ILE A 446 12.68 -7.18 1.14
C ILE A 446 13.05 -5.71 1.15
N ILE A 447 13.14 -5.13 -0.04
CA ILE A 447 13.48 -3.71 -0.24
C ILE A 447 12.29 -3.04 -0.93
N ALA A 448 11.67 -2.10 -0.23
CA ALA A 448 10.45 -1.43 -0.67
C ALA A 448 10.72 0.04 -1.01
N MET A 449 10.25 0.50 -2.19
CA MET A 449 10.35 1.88 -2.63
C MET A 449 9.29 2.23 -3.68
N THR A 450 9.08 3.52 -3.91
CA THR A 450 8.26 3.97 -5.03
C THR A 450 9.04 3.95 -6.36
N CYS A 451 8.34 3.83 -7.50
CA CYS A 451 8.93 3.91 -8.83
C CYS A 451 9.74 5.21 -9.03
N THR A 452 9.23 6.34 -8.53
CA THR A 452 9.95 7.62 -8.55
C THR A 452 11.26 7.59 -7.76
N HIS A 453 11.28 6.94 -6.58
CA HIS A 453 12.52 6.80 -5.80
C HIS A 453 13.53 5.91 -6.53
N ALA A 454 13.08 4.84 -7.17
CA ALA A 454 13.91 3.97 -8.00
C ALA A 454 14.59 4.75 -9.14
N ALA A 455 13.84 5.59 -9.86
CA ALA A 455 14.38 6.44 -10.92
C ALA A 455 15.39 7.48 -10.39
N LEU A 456 15.04 8.17 -9.29
CA LEU A 456 15.92 9.18 -8.68
C LEU A 456 17.24 8.62 -8.17
N LYS A 457 17.24 7.36 -7.71
CA LYS A 457 18.39 6.72 -7.05
C LYS A 457 19.03 5.62 -7.89
N ARG A 458 18.65 5.46 -9.15
CA ARG A 458 19.15 4.41 -10.04
C ARG A 458 20.69 4.35 -10.07
N HIS A 459 21.35 5.47 -10.27
CA HIS A 459 22.81 5.57 -10.28
C HIS A 459 23.47 5.08 -8.97
N ASP A 460 22.89 5.49 -7.85
CA ASP A 460 23.38 5.11 -6.52
C ASP A 460 23.25 3.59 -6.32
N PHE A 461 22.12 2.99 -6.72
CA PHE A 461 21.88 1.54 -6.59
C PHE A 461 22.83 0.71 -7.45
N ILE A 462 23.05 1.12 -8.70
CA ILE A 462 24.01 0.46 -9.61
C ILE A 462 25.42 0.57 -9.07
N LYS A 463 25.82 1.76 -8.56
CA LYS A 463 27.15 1.98 -7.96
C LYS A 463 27.37 1.11 -6.73
N GLN A 464 26.37 0.99 -5.85
CA GLN A 464 26.40 0.17 -4.65
C GLN A 464 26.26 -1.33 -4.96
N SER A 465 26.09 -1.72 -6.22
CA SER A 465 25.92 -3.12 -6.64
C SER A 465 24.72 -3.81 -5.95
N LEU A 466 23.58 -3.12 -5.92
CA LEU A 466 22.32 -3.69 -5.47
C LEU A 466 22.01 -4.96 -6.30
N LYS A 467 21.56 -6.03 -5.63
CA LYS A 467 21.15 -7.30 -6.25
C LYS A 467 19.80 -7.73 -5.71
N TYR A 468 18.94 -8.22 -6.60
CA TYR A 468 17.63 -8.81 -6.26
C TYR A 468 17.24 -9.81 -7.34
N ASP A 469 16.42 -10.80 -6.94
CA ASP A 469 15.99 -11.91 -7.78
C ASP A 469 14.54 -11.75 -8.22
N ASN A 470 13.72 -11.09 -7.40
CA ASN A 470 12.29 -10.94 -7.61
C ASN A 470 11.92 -9.46 -7.61
N LEU A 471 11.01 -9.09 -8.51
CA LEU A 471 10.43 -7.76 -8.60
C LEU A 471 8.91 -7.89 -8.47
N VAL A 472 8.34 -7.26 -7.45
CA VAL A 472 6.89 -7.16 -7.24
C VAL A 472 6.46 -5.72 -7.43
N ILE A 473 5.52 -5.49 -8.34
CA ILE A 473 4.99 -4.16 -8.68
C ILE A 473 3.50 -4.15 -8.34
N GLU A 474 3.11 -3.36 -7.36
CA GLU A 474 1.71 -3.12 -7.03
C GLU A 474 1.23 -1.81 -7.65
N GLU A 475 -0.07 -1.73 -7.98
CA GLU A 475 -0.69 -0.61 -8.72
C GLU A 475 -0.01 -0.35 -10.08
N GLY A 476 0.49 -1.41 -10.74
CA GLY A 476 1.27 -1.33 -11.97
C GLY A 476 0.55 -0.65 -13.15
N ALA A 477 -0.79 -0.65 -13.15
CA ALA A 477 -1.59 0.03 -14.17
C ALA A 477 -1.53 1.57 -14.08
N GLN A 478 -1.10 2.14 -12.94
CA GLN A 478 -0.99 3.58 -12.71
C GLN A 478 0.42 4.13 -12.95
N ILE A 479 1.39 3.26 -13.20
CA ILE A 479 2.79 3.61 -13.35
C ILE A 479 3.10 3.81 -14.85
N LEU A 480 3.80 4.89 -15.20
CA LEU A 480 4.29 5.09 -16.56
C LEU A 480 5.14 3.89 -17.00
N GLU A 481 5.07 3.53 -18.26
CA GLU A 481 5.80 2.37 -18.79
C GLU A 481 7.29 2.44 -18.46
N ILE A 482 7.93 3.59 -18.68
CA ILE A 482 9.34 3.79 -18.36
C ILE A 482 9.63 3.69 -16.85
N GLU A 483 8.73 4.17 -15.98
CA GLU A 483 8.87 4.05 -14.54
C GLU A 483 8.72 2.61 -14.04
N THR A 484 7.99 1.77 -14.78
CA THR A 484 7.89 0.32 -14.54
C THR A 484 9.16 -0.41 -15.01
N PHE A 485 9.77 0.07 -16.09
CA PHE A 485 10.97 -0.53 -16.69
C PHE A 485 12.23 -0.26 -15.87
N ILE A 486 12.40 0.95 -15.34
CA ILE A 486 13.58 1.33 -14.56
C ILE A 486 13.87 0.36 -13.39
N PRO A 487 12.88 -0.06 -12.56
CA PRO A 487 13.10 -1.05 -11.50
C PRO A 487 13.66 -2.41 -11.96
N MET A 488 13.51 -2.78 -13.21
CA MET A 488 14.09 -4.02 -13.75
C MET A 488 15.60 -3.89 -14.01
N LEU A 489 16.12 -2.65 -14.02
CA LEU A 489 17.48 -2.28 -14.41
C LEU A 489 18.27 -1.58 -13.30
N LEU A 490 17.94 -1.81 -12.01
CA LEU A 490 18.66 -1.21 -10.86
C LEU A 490 19.89 -1.99 -10.44
N GLN A 491 20.16 -3.13 -11.07
CA GLN A 491 21.29 -4.00 -10.77
C GLN A 491 22.20 -4.16 -11.98
N LYS A 492 23.48 -4.43 -11.72
CA LYS A 492 24.44 -4.78 -12.78
C LYS A 492 24.18 -6.18 -13.28
N ASN A 493 24.33 -6.39 -14.58
CA ASN A 493 24.29 -7.71 -15.18
C ASN A 493 25.50 -8.53 -14.76
N GLU A 494 25.32 -9.83 -14.61
CA GLU A 494 26.35 -10.79 -14.30
C GLU A 494 26.66 -11.61 -15.59
N ASP A 495 27.85 -11.48 -16.12
CA ASP A 495 28.27 -12.15 -17.36
C ASP A 495 27.30 -12.00 -18.55
N GLY A 496 26.71 -10.80 -18.69
CA GLY A 496 25.75 -10.50 -19.76
C GLY A 496 24.31 -11.00 -19.51
N HIS A 497 24.03 -11.59 -18.35
CA HIS A 497 22.72 -12.10 -17.99
C HIS A 497 22.07 -11.28 -16.87
N SER A 498 20.73 -11.18 -16.93
CA SER A 498 19.94 -10.58 -15.86
C SER A 498 19.73 -11.60 -14.73
N ARG A 499 19.95 -11.14 -13.49
CA ARG A 499 19.69 -11.95 -12.29
C ARG A 499 18.20 -12.14 -11.99
N LEU A 500 17.34 -11.34 -12.61
CA LEU A 500 15.90 -11.30 -12.33
C LEU A 500 15.23 -12.62 -12.73
N LYS A 501 14.64 -13.30 -11.76
CA LYS A 501 13.95 -14.58 -11.95
C LYS A 501 12.44 -14.44 -12.07
N ARG A 502 11.87 -13.43 -11.39
CA ARG A 502 10.42 -13.21 -11.33
C ARG A 502 10.08 -11.74 -11.46
N VAL A 503 9.02 -11.47 -12.22
CA VAL A 503 8.34 -10.17 -12.24
C VAL A 503 6.87 -10.43 -11.99
N VAL A 504 6.38 -9.95 -10.86
CA VAL A 504 4.97 -10.02 -10.48
C VAL A 504 4.38 -8.63 -10.60
N MET A 505 3.43 -8.44 -11.51
CA MET A 505 2.75 -7.18 -11.74
C MET A 505 1.29 -7.31 -11.31
N ILE A 506 0.90 -6.50 -10.32
CA ILE A 506 -0.47 -6.46 -9.79
C ILE A 506 -1.04 -5.09 -10.08
N GLY A 507 -2.23 -5.03 -10.68
CA GLY A 507 -2.86 -3.77 -11.05
C GLY A 507 -4.28 -3.95 -11.56
N ASP A 508 -4.83 -2.87 -12.10
CA ASP A 508 -6.16 -2.87 -12.70
C ASP A 508 -6.22 -1.86 -13.85
N HIS A 509 -6.17 -2.36 -15.07
CA HIS A 509 -6.22 -1.54 -16.29
C HIS A 509 -7.61 -0.93 -16.54
N ASN A 510 -8.63 -1.36 -15.84
CA ASN A 510 -9.98 -0.79 -15.85
C ASN A 510 -10.16 0.36 -14.84
N GLN A 511 -9.14 0.66 -14.03
CA GLN A 511 -9.04 1.84 -13.18
C GLN A 511 -8.15 2.91 -13.84
N LEU A 512 -7.83 3.99 -13.09
CA LEU A 512 -7.11 5.14 -13.65
C LEU A 512 -5.75 4.75 -14.27
N PRO A 513 -5.45 5.29 -15.45
CA PRO A 513 -4.15 5.16 -16.09
C PRO A 513 -3.13 6.10 -15.43
N PRO A 514 -1.84 6.01 -15.83
CA PRO A 514 -0.83 6.98 -15.43
C PRO A 514 -1.24 8.43 -15.73
N VAL A 515 -0.96 9.33 -14.80
CA VAL A 515 -1.33 10.75 -14.94
C VAL A 515 -0.29 11.49 -15.76
N VAL A 516 -0.65 11.91 -16.96
CA VAL A 516 0.14 12.77 -17.83
C VAL A 516 -0.46 14.17 -17.85
N LYS A 517 0.25 15.15 -17.30
CA LYS A 517 -0.25 16.54 -17.18
C LYS A 517 -0.32 17.27 -18.52
N HIS A 518 0.50 16.91 -19.50
CA HIS A 518 0.57 17.58 -20.77
C HIS A 518 -0.36 16.90 -21.78
N ALA A 519 -1.44 17.57 -22.15
CA ALA A 519 -2.50 17.03 -23.01
C ALA A 519 -2.02 16.52 -24.38
N ALA A 520 -1.01 17.17 -25.00
CA ALA A 520 -0.47 16.71 -26.27
C ALA A 520 0.28 15.36 -26.11
N PHE A 521 1.04 15.16 -25.04
CA PHE A 521 1.68 13.88 -24.79
C PHE A 521 0.64 12.78 -24.47
N GLN A 522 -0.39 13.11 -23.73
CA GLN A 522 -1.48 12.16 -23.48
C GLN A 522 -2.16 11.74 -24.77
N LYS A 523 -2.52 12.71 -25.61
CA LYS A 523 -3.34 12.45 -26.80
C LYS A 523 -2.56 11.85 -27.99
N TYR A 524 -1.29 12.22 -28.18
CA TYR A 524 -0.55 11.92 -29.40
C TYR A 524 0.67 11.01 -29.21
N SER A 525 1.09 10.70 -27.98
CA SER A 525 2.26 9.86 -27.72
C SER A 525 1.94 8.58 -26.96
N ASN A 526 0.68 8.31 -26.64
CA ASN A 526 0.25 7.19 -25.79
C ASN A 526 1.02 7.10 -24.45
N MET A 527 1.49 8.24 -23.95
CA MET A 527 2.33 8.28 -22.75
C MET A 527 1.55 7.91 -21.46
N ASP A 528 0.21 7.97 -21.52
CA ASP A 528 -0.69 7.53 -20.44
C ASP A 528 -0.94 6.00 -20.44
N GLN A 529 -0.32 5.26 -21.38
CA GLN A 529 -0.34 3.82 -21.36
C GLN A 529 0.70 3.29 -20.37
N SER A 530 0.27 2.46 -19.41
CA SER A 530 1.17 1.70 -18.55
C SER A 530 1.70 0.44 -19.24
N MET A 531 2.85 -0.06 -18.81
CA MET A 531 3.37 -1.37 -19.24
C MET A 531 2.35 -2.49 -18.94
N PHE A 532 1.69 -2.42 -17.80
CA PHE A 532 0.65 -3.37 -17.41
C PHE A 532 -0.49 -3.42 -18.44
N ALA A 533 -1.05 -2.26 -18.80
CA ALA A 533 -2.14 -2.18 -19.78
C ALA A 533 -1.67 -2.60 -21.19
N ARG A 534 -0.42 -2.30 -21.55
CA ARG A 534 0.16 -2.74 -22.84
C ARG A 534 0.26 -4.26 -22.91
N PHE A 535 0.76 -4.92 -21.87
CA PHE A 535 0.87 -6.39 -21.83
C PHE A 535 -0.50 -7.08 -21.90
N VAL A 536 -1.50 -6.56 -21.17
CA VAL A 536 -2.88 -7.06 -21.28
C VAL A 536 -3.40 -6.95 -22.72
N ARG A 537 -3.17 -5.81 -23.39
CA ARG A 537 -3.59 -5.63 -24.80
C ARG A 537 -2.86 -6.53 -25.78
N LEU A 538 -1.61 -6.88 -25.50
CA LEU A 538 -0.83 -7.83 -26.32
C LEU A 538 -1.27 -9.27 -26.13
N GLY A 539 -2.17 -9.56 -25.19
CA GLY A 539 -2.64 -10.91 -24.92
C GLY A 539 -1.79 -11.70 -23.94
N THR A 540 -0.90 -11.01 -23.18
CA THR A 540 -0.15 -11.68 -22.10
C THR A 540 -1.11 -12.28 -21.07
N PRO A 541 -0.97 -13.56 -20.70
CA PRO A 541 -1.86 -14.21 -19.76
C PRO A 541 -1.88 -13.51 -18.40
N TYR A 542 -3.05 -13.37 -17.81
CA TYR A 542 -3.22 -12.79 -16.48
C TYR A 542 -4.26 -13.58 -15.67
N THR A 543 -4.16 -13.46 -14.36
CA THR A 543 -5.19 -13.95 -13.44
C THR A 543 -6.05 -12.78 -13.01
N GLN A 544 -7.36 -12.81 -13.33
CA GLN A 544 -8.31 -11.80 -12.85
C GLN A 544 -8.95 -12.27 -11.55
N LEU A 545 -8.75 -11.51 -10.45
CA LEU A 545 -9.42 -11.78 -9.19
C LEU A 545 -10.93 -11.56 -9.33
N ASP A 546 -11.72 -12.46 -8.81
CA ASP A 546 -13.12 -12.67 -9.19
C ASP A 546 -14.16 -12.30 -8.12
N ALA A 547 -13.74 -11.97 -6.90
CA ALA A 547 -14.67 -11.70 -5.80
C ALA A 547 -14.23 -10.49 -4.96
N GLN A 548 -15.12 -9.51 -4.80
CA GLN A 548 -14.89 -8.33 -3.98
C GLN A 548 -15.48 -8.48 -2.57
N GLY A 549 -14.76 -7.95 -1.57
CA GLY A 549 -15.18 -7.95 -0.16
C GLY A 549 -15.28 -6.56 0.45
N ARG A 550 -15.30 -5.50 -0.38
CA ARG A 550 -15.27 -4.11 0.06
C ARG A 550 -16.65 -3.48 0.19
N ALA A 551 -17.41 -3.51 -0.90
CA ALA A 551 -18.64 -2.77 -1.04
C ALA A 551 -19.85 -3.69 -0.88
N ARG A 552 -21.00 -3.14 -0.53
CA ARG A 552 -22.28 -3.83 -0.67
C ARG A 552 -22.51 -4.24 -2.12
N SER A 553 -23.28 -5.32 -2.32
CA SER A 553 -23.61 -5.81 -3.67
C SER A 553 -24.28 -4.75 -4.54
N GLU A 554 -25.13 -3.91 -3.97
CA GLU A 554 -25.82 -2.83 -4.69
C GLU A 554 -24.83 -1.79 -5.22
N LEU A 555 -23.81 -1.45 -4.43
CA LEU A 555 -22.76 -0.52 -4.84
C LEU A 555 -21.83 -1.16 -5.89
N ALA A 556 -21.53 -2.45 -5.74
CA ALA A 556 -20.64 -3.17 -6.65
C ALA A 556 -21.24 -3.26 -8.08
N LYS A 557 -22.55 -3.33 -8.23
CA LYS A 557 -23.26 -3.33 -9.51
C LYS A 557 -22.98 -2.09 -10.38
N LEU A 558 -22.55 -0.98 -9.75
CA LEU A 558 -22.21 0.25 -10.50
C LEU A 558 -20.96 0.10 -11.36
N TYR A 559 -20.09 -0.87 -11.08
CA TYR A 559 -18.82 -1.03 -11.78
C TYR A 559 -18.46 -2.50 -12.13
N ASN A 560 -19.17 -3.53 -11.62
CA ASN A 560 -18.82 -4.92 -11.85
C ASN A 560 -18.97 -5.33 -13.33
N TRP A 561 -19.87 -4.70 -14.08
CA TRP A 561 -20.05 -4.92 -15.51
C TRP A 561 -18.79 -4.64 -16.35
N ARG A 562 -17.82 -3.93 -15.77
CA ARG A 562 -16.55 -3.64 -16.44
C ARG A 562 -15.59 -4.84 -16.43
N TYR A 563 -15.88 -5.86 -15.65
CA TYR A 563 -15.06 -7.04 -15.47
C TYR A 563 -15.82 -8.28 -15.93
N GLU A 564 -15.08 -9.24 -16.51
CA GLU A 564 -15.70 -10.48 -17.02
C GLU A 564 -16.37 -11.30 -15.92
N THR A 565 -15.71 -11.39 -14.76
CA THR A 565 -16.18 -12.16 -13.62
C THR A 565 -15.87 -11.42 -12.31
N LEU A 566 -16.76 -10.58 -11.84
CA LEU A 566 -16.64 -9.94 -10.54
C LEU A 566 -17.88 -10.20 -9.70
N GLY A 567 -17.78 -11.15 -8.78
CA GLY A 567 -18.79 -11.47 -7.78
C GLY A 567 -18.52 -10.83 -6.42
N ASP A 568 -19.31 -11.22 -5.46
CA ASP A 568 -19.26 -10.70 -4.09
C ASP A 568 -18.83 -11.80 -3.12
N LEU A 569 -18.00 -11.48 -2.15
CA LEU A 569 -17.70 -12.35 -1.02
C LEU A 569 -18.90 -12.40 -0.05
N PRO A 570 -19.15 -13.52 0.64
CA PRO A 570 -20.31 -13.66 1.55
C PRO A 570 -20.40 -12.61 2.65
N ASN A 571 -19.26 -12.07 3.09
CA ASN A 571 -19.22 -11.02 4.13
C ASN A 571 -19.89 -9.71 3.70
N THR A 572 -20.01 -9.44 2.39
CA THR A 572 -20.63 -8.20 1.86
C THR A 572 -22.17 -8.24 1.89
N GLN A 573 -22.75 -9.37 2.31
CA GLN A 573 -24.18 -9.58 2.38
C GLN A 573 -24.69 -9.78 3.83
N THR A 574 -23.77 -9.78 4.81
CA THR A 574 -24.10 -10.08 6.22
C THR A 574 -23.63 -8.98 7.16
N GLY A 575 -24.12 -8.99 8.40
CA GLY A 575 -23.72 -8.07 9.46
C GLY A 575 -23.94 -6.61 9.11
N ALA A 576 -22.91 -5.78 9.17
CA ALA A 576 -23.01 -4.34 8.88
C ALA A 576 -23.39 -4.03 7.42
N TYR A 577 -23.14 -4.96 6.49
CA TYR A 577 -23.50 -4.80 5.08
C TYR A 577 -24.99 -5.03 4.81
N ALA A 578 -25.67 -5.82 5.61
CA ALA A 578 -27.13 -6.05 5.51
C ALA A 578 -27.95 -4.91 6.15
N ARG A 579 -27.37 -4.15 7.10
CA ARG A 579 -28.06 -3.07 7.79
C ARG A 579 -28.24 -1.84 6.90
N ALA A 580 -29.39 -1.19 6.97
CA ALA A 580 -29.64 0.07 6.28
C ALA A 580 -28.76 1.22 6.80
N ASN A 581 -28.57 2.24 5.98
CA ASN A 581 -27.90 3.46 6.39
C ASN A 581 -28.91 4.31 7.19
N ALA A 582 -28.65 4.52 8.48
CA ALA A 582 -29.53 5.28 9.36
C ALA A 582 -29.81 6.69 8.79
N GLY A 583 -31.07 7.05 8.74
CA GLY A 583 -31.49 8.35 8.20
C GLY A 583 -31.62 8.38 6.67
N PHE A 584 -31.28 7.32 5.95
CA PHE A 584 -31.38 7.26 4.48
C PHE A 584 -32.29 6.10 4.05
N ALA A 585 -33.14 6.33 3.07
CA ALA A 585 -34.02 5.29 2.55
C ALA A 585 -33.25 4.25 1.71
N HIS A 586 -32.15 4.65 1.10
CA HIS A 586 -31.37 3.82 0.19
C HIS A 586 -29.86 3.83 0.53
N PRO A 587 -29.14 2.72 0.31
CA PRO A 587 -27.69 2.70 0.46
C PRO A 587 -26.96 3.41 -0.68
N LEU A 588 -27.66 3.59 -1.80
CA LEU A 588 -27.17 4.19 -3.04
C LEU A 588 -28.22 5.12 -3.60
N GLN A 589 -27.84 6.35 -3.93
CA GLN A 589 -28.75 7.27 -4.61
C GLN A 589 -27.99 8.30 -5.46
N PHE A 590 -28.50 8.56 -6.66
CA PHE A 590 -28.12 9.73 -7.43
C PHE A 590 -29.10 10.85 -7.10
N VAL A 591 -28.59 11.96 -6.62
CA VAL A 591 -29.35 13.15 -6.25
C VAL A 591 -29.24 14.19 -7.36
N ASP A 592 -30.34 14.47 -8.03
CA ASP A 592 -30.36 15.47 -9.09
C ASP A 592 -30.22 16.88 -8.49
N VAL A 593 -29.30 17.66 -9.05
CA VAL A 593 -29.02 19.02 -8.60
C VAL A 593 -29.10 19.97 -9.77
N GLN A 594 -30.10 20.86 -9.71
CA GLN A 594 -30.38 21.88 -10.72
C GLN A 594 -29.48 23.10 -10.52
N GLY A 595 -28.14 22.91 -10.64
CA GLY A 595 -27.16 23.96 -10.45
C GLY A 595 -26.27 24.16 -11.67
N GLU A 596 -25.96 25.40 -12.02
CA GLU A 596 -25.05 25.67 -13.12
C GLU A 596 -23.57 25.62 -12.70
N GLU A 597 -22.76 24.94 -13.54
CA GLU A 597 -21.30 24.98 -13.37
C GLU A 597 -20.76 26.39 -13.66
N SER A 598 -19.81 26.83 -12.85
CA SER A 598 -19.01 28.01 -13.08
C SER A 598 -17.54 27.63 -13.30
N ALA A 599 -16.83 28.38 -14.12
CA ALA A 599 -15.42 28.21 -14.35
C ALA A 599 -14.68 29.54 -14.11
N PRO A 600 -14.38 29.90 -12.86
CA PRO A 600 -13.67 31.15 -12.53
C PRO A 600 -12.33 31.29 -13.28
N THR A 601 -11.69 30.18 -13.59
CA THR A 601 -10.51 30.12 -14.46
C THR A 601 -10.60 28.88 -15.36
N PRO A 602 -9.88 28.82 -16.50
CA PRO A 602 -9.90 27.65 -17.38
C PRO A 602 -9.61 26.34 -16.63
N PHE A 603 -10.43 25.33 -16.84
CA PHE A 603 -10.36 24.00 -16.21
C PHE A 603 -10.61 23.97 -14.68
N PHE A 604 -11.05 25.06 -14.07
CA PHE A 604 -11.33 25.17 -12.66
C PHE A 604 -12.85 25.23 -12.41
N TYR A 605 -13.50 24.09 -12.60
CA TYR A 605 -14.97 23.99 -12.54
C TYR A 605 -15.46 23.90 -11.09
N GLN A 606 -16.54 24.62 -10.81
CA GLN A 606 -17.24 24.70 -9.53
C GLN A 606 -18.76 24.70 -9.76
N ASN A 607 -19.51 24.08 -8.85
CA ASN A 607 -20.97 24.13 -8.75
C ASN A 607 -21.34 24.41 -7.30
N ILE A 608 -21.89 25.58 -7.05
CA ILE A 608 -22.18 26.07 -5.69
C ILE A 608 -23.35 25.28 -5.09
N GLU A 609 -24.41 25.05 -5.87
CA GLU A 609 -25.59 24.33 -5.42
C GLU A 609 -25.25 22.89 -5.02
N GLU A 610 -24.40 22.20 -5.81
CA GLU A 610 -23.91 20.90 -5.41
C GLU A 610 -23.09 20.94 -4.11
N ALA A 611 -22.18 21.92 -3.98
CA ALA A 611 -21.32 22.02 -2.80
C ALA A 611 -22.14 22.25 -1.53
N GLU A 612 -23.12 23.14 -1.59
CA GLU A 612 -24.06 23.44 -0.50
C GLU A 612 -24.90 22.21 -0.12
N TYR A 613 -25.42 21.50 -1.11
CA TYR A 613 -26.24 20.33 -0.88
C TYR A 613 -25.41 19.19 -0.25
N VAL A 614 -24.24 18.88 -0.81
CA VAL A 614 -23.31 17.86 -0.29
C VAL A 614 -22.95 18.12 1.16
N VAL A 615 -22.62 19.38 1.50
CA VAL A 615 -22.24 19.74 2.88
C VAL A 615 -23.46 19.67 3.82
N SER A 616 -24.65 20.04 3.35
CA SER A 616 -25.88 19.88 4.16
C SER A 616 -26.21 18.41 4.44
N VAL A 617 -26.00 17.51 3.48
CA VAL A 617 -26.13 16.06 3.70
C VAL A 617 -25.07 15.54 4.68
N TYR A 618 -23.83 16.01 4.58
CA TYR A 618 -22.80 15.70 5.57
C TYR A 618 -23.23 16.14 7.00
N GLN A 619 -23.74 17.36 7.16
CA GLN A 619 -24.24 17.85 8.44
C GLN A 619 -25.37 16.97 8.98
N TYR A 620 -26.31 16.55 8.12
CA TYR A 620 -27.38 15.65 8.50
C TYR A 620 -26.85 14.28 8.99
N MET A 621 -25.87 13.69 8.27
CA MET A 621 -25.22 12.47 8.72
C MET A 621 -24.62 12.63 10.11
N ARG A 622 -23.98 13.77 10.38
CA ARG A 622 -23.43 14.07 11.71
C ARG A 622 -24.51 14.14 12.79
N LEU A 623 -25.68 14.74 12.46
CA LEU A 623 -26.84 14.77 13.37
C LEU A 623 -27.45 13.38 13.60
N CYS A 624 -27.41 12.50 12.61
CA CYS A 624 -27.77 11.10 12.77
C CYS A 624 -26.75 10.30 13.61
N GLY A 625 -25.58 10.89 13.95
CA GLY A 625 -24.55 10.25 14.78
C GLY A 625 -23.46 9.53 14.02
N TYR A 626 -23.34 9.66 12.71
CA TYR A 626 -22.24 9.07 11.95
C TYR A 626 -20.89 9.67 12.38
N PRO A 627 -19.84 8.87 12.65
CA PRO A 627 -18.52 9.36 12.93
C PRO A 627 -17.93 10.13 11.73
N ALA A 628 -17.27 11.27 11.97
CA ALA A 628 -16.73 12.12 10.91
C ALA A 628 -15.65 11.40 10.08
N GLU A 629 -14.85 10.57 10.74
CA GLU A 629 -13.78 9.76 10.12
C GLU A 629 -14.32 8.66 9.17
N LYS A 630 -15.60 8.32 9.25
CA LYS A 630 -16.25 7.36 8.36
C LYS A 630 -16.89 7.96 7.12
N ILE A 631 -16.83 9.29 6.97
CA ILE A 631 -17.43 10.02 5.86
C ILE A 631 -16.33 10.75 5.08
N SER A 632 -16.33 10.58 3.76
CA SER A 632 -15.45 11.34 2.86
C SER A 632 -16.27 12.01 1.75
N ILE A 633 -15.87 13.24 1.40
CA ILE A 633 -16.46 14.00 0.30
C ILE A 633 -15.47 13.97 -0.87
N LEU A 634 -15.92 13.43 -1.99
CA LEU A 634 -15.14 13.33 -3.22
C LEU A 634 -15.72 14.19 -4.33
N THR A 635 -14.86 14.64 -5.22
CA THR A 635 -15.26 15.36 -6.42
C THR A 635 -14.32 15.06 -7.59
N THR A 636 -14.72 15.36 -8.78
CA THR A 636 -13.93 15.14 -10.00
C THR A 636 -13.01 16.32 -10.35
N TYR A 637 -13.24 17.51 -9.78
CA TYR A 637 -12.51 18.73 -10.12
C TYR A 637 -11.85 19.42 -8.92
N ASN A 638 -10.65 19.97 -9.14
CA ASN A 638 -9.93 20.72 -8.11
C ASN A 638 -10.67 21.98 -7.68
N GLY A 639 -11.36 22.68 -8.60
CA GLY A 639 -12.18 23.84 -8.28
C GLY A 639 -13.23 23.53 -7.22
N GLN A 640 -14.02 22.49 -7.46
CA GLN A 640 -15.04 22.02 -6.52
C GLN A 640 -14.45 21.55 -5.19
N LYS A 641 -13.31 20.88 -5.21
CA LYS A 641 -12.61 20.48 -3.98
C LYS A 641 -12.29 21.70 -3.10
N HIS A 642 -11.83 22.80 -3.67
CA HIS A 642 -11.56 24.02 -2.91
C HIS A 642 -12.85 24.62 -2.37
N LEU A 643 -13.89 24.75 -3.21
CA LEU A 643 -15.20 25.23 -2.78
C LEU A 643 -15.78 24.39 -1.63
N LEU A 644 -15.79 23.06 -1.77
CA LEU A 644 -16.25 22.15 -0.71
C LEU A 644 -15.49 22.34 0.59
N ARG A 645 -14.16 22.51 0.52
CA ARG A 645 -13.35 22.78 1.71
C ARG A 645 -13.70 24.11 2.36
N ASP A 646 -13.95 25.14 1.56
CA ASP A 646 -14.33 26.47 2.07
C ASP A 646 -15.68 26.37 2.78
N VAL A 647 -16.68 25.72 2.18
CA VAL A 647 -18.01 25.52 2.80
C VAL A 647 -17.92 24.66 4.07
N VAL A 648 -17.15 23.56 4.05
CA VAL A 648 -16.91 22.72 5.25
C VAL A 648 -16.23 23.52 6.36
N ASN A 649 -15.22 24.33 6.03
CA ASN A 649 -14.54 25.15 7.03
C ASN A 649 -15.47 26.20 7.65
N GLN A 650 -16.33 26.81 6.84
CA GLN A 650 -17.27 27.83 7.33
C GLN A 650 -18.37 27.24 8.21
N ARG A 651 -18.92 26.06 7.82
CA ARG A 651 -20.13 25.52 8.45
C ARG A 651 -19.89 24.37 9.42
N CYS A 652 -18.78 23.65 9.30
CA CYS A 652 -18.60 22.38 10.00
C CYS A 652 -17.38 22.34 10.91
N THR A 653 -16.19 22.77 10.45
CA THR A 653 -14.90 22.49 11.11
C THR A 653 -14.86 22.96 12.57
N ASN A 654 -15.35 24.15 12.86
CA ASN A 654 -15.37 24.72 14.21
C ASN A 654 -16.73 24.56 14.92
N HIS A 655 -17.67 23.87 14.30
CA HIS A 655 -18.99 23.64 14.88
C HIS A 655 -18.98 22.41 15.79
N PRO A 656 -19.43 22.48 17.05
CA PRO A 656 -19.30 21.41 18.03
C PRO A 656 -20.03 20.10 17.62
N LEU A 657 -21.05 20.19 16.76
CA LEU A 657 -21.84 19.03 16.32
C LEU A 657 -21.24 18.33 15.08
N PHE A 658 -20.63 19.09 14.18
CA PHE A 658 -20.33 18.58 12.86
C PHE A 658 -18.89 18.11 12.71
N GLY A 659 -17.91 18.93 13.01
CA GLY A 659 -16.52 18.63 12.75
C GLY A 659 -16.19 18.52 11.24
N ALA A 660 -14.96 18.21 10.90
CA ALA A 660 -14.55 18.01 9.51
C ALA A 660 -14.69 16.54 9.10
N PRO A 661 -15.10 16.22 7.84
CA PRO A 661 -15.08 14.87 7.32
C PRO A 661 -13.64 14.32 7.21
N ALA A 662 -13.48 13.00 7.14
CA ALA A 662 -12.17 12.35 7.01
C ALA A 662 -11.34 12.94 5.86
N HIS A 663 -11.97 13.07 4.69
CA HIS A 663 -11.31 13.62 3.51
C HIS A 663 -12.26 14.50 2.70
N VAL A 664 -11.74 15.61 2.17
CA VAL A 664 -12.34 16.40 1.08
C VAL A 664 -11.31 16.48 -0.03
N THR A 665 -11.46 15.65 -1.07
CA THR A 665 -10.43 15.47 -2.09
C THR A 665 -11.00 15.10 -3.47
N THR A 666 -10.13 15.00 -4.48
CA THR A 666 -10.53 14.51 -5.81
C THR A 666 -10.48 13.00 -5.89
N VAL A 667 -11.31 12.41 -6.77
CA VAL A 667 -11.35 10.97 -7.07
C VAL A 667 -9.95 10.43 -7.40
N ASP A 668 -9.18 11.14 -8.23
CA ASP A 668 -7.84 10.72 -8.62
C ASP A 668 -6.87 10.60 -7.42
N LYS A 669 -7.00 11.50 -6.43
CA LYS A 669 -6.16 11.46 -5.20
C LYS A 669 -6.64 10.45 -4.17
N PHE A 670 -7.89 10.00 -4.27
CA PHE A 670 -8.49 9.01 -3.38
C PHE A 670 -8.38 7.58 -3.92
N GLN A 671 -7.71 7.39 -5.04
CA GLN A 671 -7.44 6.06 -5.58
C GLN A 671 -6.59 5.23 -4.60
N GLY A 672 -6.87 3.93 -4.49
CA GLY A 672 -6.29 3.06 -3.46
C GLY A 672 -7.01 3.14 -2.10
N GLN A 673 -7.55 4.29 -1.74
CA GLN A 673 -8.27 4.51 -0.48
C GLN A 673 -9.74 4.09 -0.55
N GLN A 674 -10.39 4.02 0.61
CA GLN A 674 -11.81 3.71 0.77
C GLN A 674 -12.35 4.35 2.04
N ASN A 675 -13.69 4.51 2.12
CA ASN A 675 -14.33 4.88 3.37
C ASN A 675 -15.73 4.22 3.46
N ASP A 676 -16.32 4.25 4.63
CA ASP A 676 -17.64 3.65 4.85
C ASP A 676 -18.73 4.38 4.04
N PHE A 677 -18.70 5.73 4.02
CA PHE A 677 -19.69 6.56 3.34
C PHE A 677 -19.00 7.58 2.44
N ILE A 678 -19.44 7.68 1.21
CA ILE A 678 -18.93 8.63 0.21
C ILE A 678 -20.04 9.53 -0.27
N LEU A 679 -19.79 10.85 -0.20
CA LEU A 679 -20.57 11.89 -0.85
C LEU A 679 -19.78 12.37 -2.07
N LEU A 680 -20.32 12.19 -3.28
CA LEU A 680 -19.62 12.43 -4.53
C LEU A 680 -20.27 13.57 -5.31
N SER A 681 -19.55 14.68 -5.55
CA SER A 681 -19.99 15.82 -6.39
C SER A 681 -19.39 15.71 -7.79
N LEU A 682 -20.24 15.71 -8.82
CA LEU A 682 -19.86 15.55 -10.23
C LEU A 682 -19.55 16.89 -10.92
N VAL A 683 -20.15 17.97 -10.45
CA VAL A 683 -19.87 19.39 -10.81
C VAL A 683 -20.46 19.85 -12.16
N ARG A 684 -20.35 19.01 -13.18
CA ARG A 684 -20.63 19.42 -14.58
C ARG A 684 -22.13 19.48 -14.86
N SER A 685 -22.54 20.56 -15.58
CA SER A 685 -23.91 20.78 -16.04
C SER A 685 -24.03 21.03 -17.55
N LYS A 686 -22.89 21.21 -18.27
CA LYS A 686 -22.88 21.47 -19.70
C LYS A 686 -22.28 20.34 -20.53
N THR A 687 -21.32 19.62 -19.99
CA THR A 687 -20.67 18.48 -20.63
C THR A 687 -20.20 17.49 -19.53
N VAL A 688 -20.27 16.19 -19.79
CA VAL A 688 -19.87 15.14 -18.83
C VAL A 688 -18.42 15.28 -18.33
N GLY A 689 -17.54 15.85 -19.16
CA GLY A 689 -16.16 16.12 -18.80
C GLY A 689 -15.33 14.86 -18.52
N HIS A 690 -14.56 14.88 -17.44
CA HIS A 690 -13.60 13.81 -17.12
C HIS A 690 -14.21 12.44 -16.80
N LEU A 691 -15.47 12.40 -16.35
CA LEU A 691 -16.17 11.14 -16.07
C LEU A 691 -16.58 10.35 -17.31
N ARG A 692 -16.51 10.94 -18.50
CA ARG A 692 -16.64 10.20 -19.75
C ARG A 692 -15.60 9.08 -19.88
N ASP A 693 -14.44 9.23 -19.22
CA ASP A 693 -13.51 8.11 -19.03
C ASP A 693 -14.07 7.15 -17.96
N VAL A 694 -14.58 6.01 -18.40
CA VAL A 694 -15.19 4.96 -17.57
C VAL A 694 -14.25 4.50 -16.45
N ARG A 695 -12.94 4.52 -16.67
CA ARG A 695 -11.93 4.15 -15.65
C ARG A 695 -12.02 5.06 -14.42
N ARG A 696 -12.31 6.35 -14.62
CA ARG A 696 -12.51 7.30 -13.51
C ARG A 696 -13.82 7.07 -12.79
N LEU A 697 -14.89 6.70 -13.53
CA LEU A 697 -16.16 6.30 -12.93
C LEU A 697 -15.98 5.06 -12.05
N VAL A 698 -15.30 4.03 -12.54
CA VAL A 698 -15.01 2.81 -11.76
C VAL A 698 -14.31 3.16 -10.43
N VAL A 699 -13.32 4.06 -10.47
CA VAL A 699 -12.66 4.52 -9.25
C VAL A 699 -13.62 5.29 -8.35
N ALA A 700 -14.40 6.24 -8.88
CA ALA A 700 -15.31 7.06 -8.09
C ALA A 700 -16.35 6.22 -7.34
N PHE A 701 -16.95 5.25 -8.02
CA PHE A 701 -18.06 4.45 -7.49
C PHE A 701 -17.61 3.26 -6.63
N SER A 702 -16.34 2.87 -6.69
CA SER A 702 -15.81 1.76 -5.91
C SER A 702 -15.17 2.16 -4.58
N ARG A 703 -15.31 3.42 -4.14
CA ARG A 703 -14.66 3.91 -2.90
C ARG A 703 -15.49 3.68 -1.64
N ALA A 704 -16.79 3.58 -1.77
CA ALA A 704 -17.73 3.40 -0.66
C ALA A 704 -17.83 1.93 -0.24
N ARG A 705 -17.96 1.70 1.07
CA ARG A 705 -18.27 0.37 1.64
C ARG A 705 -19.75 0.18 1.87
N TYR A 706 -20.40 1.13 2.54
CA TYR A 706 -21.80 1.01 2.99
C TYR A 706 -22.75 1.98 2.33
N GLY A 707 -22.32 3.17 1.91
CA GLY A 707 -23.20 4.17 1.32
C GLY A 707 -22.53 5.07 0.31
N LEU A 708 -23.20 5.29 -0.83
CA LEU A 708 -22.75 6.20 -1.88
C LEU A 708 -23.89 7.12 -2.30
N TYR A 709 -23.67 8.44 -2.13
CA TYR A 709 -24.62 9.46 -2.54
C TYR A 709 -23.95 10.37 -3.55
N VAL A 710 -24.46 10.38 -4.79
CA VAL A 710 -23.89 11.07 -5.94
C VAL A 710 -24.72 12.29 -6.25
N PHE A 711 -24.11 13.45 -6.37
CA PHE A 711 -24.75 14.73 -6.64
C PHE A 711 -24.31 15.26 -8.00
N GLY A 712 -25.25 15.67 -8.84
CA GLY A 712 -24.99 16.21 -10.18
C GLY A 712 -26.23 16.37 -11.03
N ASP A 713 -26.09 16.81 -12.26
CA ASP A 713 -27.13 16.92 -13.25
C ASP A 713 -27.47 15.53 -13.81
N HIS A 714 -28.60 14.97 -13.35
CA HIS A 714 -29.02 13.63 -13.76
C HIS A 714 -29.26 13.55 -15.29
N GLY A 715 -29.85 14.55 -15.88
CA GLY A 715 -30.15 14.59 -17.33
C GLY A 715 -28.86 14.45 -18.16
N LEU A 716 -27.86 15.27 -17.84
CA LEU A 716 -26.56 15.26 -18.53
C LEU A 716 -25.83 13.92 -18.43
N PHE A 717 -25.76 13.35 -17.22
CA PHE A 717 -24.95 12.15 -17.00
C PHE A 717 -25.66 10.86 -17.46
N SER A 718 -26.99 10.77 -17.35
CA SER A 718 -27.77 9.61 -17.79
C SER A 718 -27.79 9.45 -19.32
N GLU A 719 -27.68 10.52 -20.06
CA GLU A 719 -27.60 10.49 -21.53
C GLU A 719 -26.22 10.11 -22.07
N CYS A 720 -25.21 9.98 -21.22
CA CYS A 720 -23.86 9.62 -21.63
C CYS A 720 -23.75 8.11 -21.91
N PHE A 721 -23.54 7.75 -23.19
CA PHE A 721 -23.44 6.37 -23.64
C PHE A 721 -22.43 5.52 -22.85
N GLU A 722 -21.25 6.07 -22.59
CA GLU A 722 -20.18 5.36 -21.88
C GLU A 722 -20.54 5.05 -20.43
N LEU A 723 -21.48 5.81 -19.85
CA LEU A 723 -21.91 5.67 -18.44
C LEU A 723 -23.21 4.86 -18.30
N ALA A 724 -23.89 4.57 -19.41
CA ALA A 724 -25.21 3.93 -19.44
C ALA A 724 -25.35 2.72 -18.51
N PRO A 725 -24.42 1.73 -18.46
CA PRO A 725 -24.60 0.56 -17.58
C PRO A 725 -24.65 0.90 -16.08
N ALA A 726 -23.90 1.91 -15.66
CA ALA A 726 -23.95 2.37 -14.26
C ALA A 726 -25.25 3.13 -13.96
N PHE A 727 -25.71 3.94 -14.91
CA PHE A 727 -26.93 4.73 -14.79
C PHE A 727 -28.21 3.87 -14.89
N GLU A 728 -28.19 2.76 -15.62
CA GLU A 728 -29.26 1.75 -15.58
C GLU A 728 -29.45 1.19 -14.16
N THR A 729 -28.37 0.99 -13.42
CA THR A 729 -28.42 0.58 -12.01
C THR A 729 -28.95 1.72 -11.13
N LEU A 730 -28.50 2.96 -11.35
CA LEU A 730 -28.94 4.14 -10.58
C LEU A 730 -30.42 4.47 -10.84
N ALA A 731 -30.94 4.20 -12.03
CA ALA A 731 -32.35 4.43 -12.40
C ALA A 731 -33.36 3.60 -11.55
N ASN A 732 -32.88 2.59 -10.81
CA ASN A 732 -33.72 1.86 -9.85
C ASN A 732 -34.01 2.67 -8.58
N TYR A 733 -33.40 3.83 -8.40
CA TYR A 733 -33.55 4.69 -7.25
C TYR A 733 -34.09 6.08 -7.67
N PRO A 734 -34.90 6.74 -6.82
CA PRO A 734 -35.36 8.07 -7.12
C PRO A 734 -34.21 9.08 -7.17
N THR A 735 -34.38 10.13 -7.98
CA THR A 735 -33.39 11.22 -8.12
C THR A 735 -33.56 12.34 -7.08
N ALA A 736 -34.70 12.42 -6.43
CA ALA A 736 -34.90 13.27 -5.24
C ALA A 736 -34.43 12.50 -3.99
N LEU A 737 -33.69 13.15 -3.11
CA LEU A 737 -33.11 12.51 -1.93
C LEU A 737 -34.23 12.03 -0.97
N GLU A 738 -34.27 10.74 -0.69
CA GLU A 738 -35.22 10.13 0.26
C GLU A 738 -34.53 9.81 1.59
N LEU A 739 -35.07 10.32 2.68
CA LEU A 739 -34.55 10.19 4.04
C LEU A 739 -35.52 9.46 4.95
N CYS A 740 -35.00 8.70 5.93
CA CYS A 740 -35.73 8.14 7.06
C CYS A 740 -35.42 8.96 8.32
N VAL A 741 -36.09 10.08 8.49
CA VAL A 741 -35.79 11.06 9.54
C VAL A 741 -36.05 10.44 10.92
N GLY A 742 -35.14 10.69 11.88
CA GLY A 742 -35.22 10.21 13.26
C GLY A 742 -34.36 8.97 13.55
N GLU A 743 -33.90 8.25 12.55
CA GLU A 743 -32.97 7.13 12.77
C GLU A 743 -31.59 7.61 13.23
N LYS A 744 -30.93 6.80 14.08
CA LYS A 744 -29.59 7.10 14.62
C LYS A 744 -28.61 6.01 14.23
N TYR A 745 -27.39 6.43 13.84
CA TYR A 745 -26.29 5.53 13.55
C TYR A 745 -25.91 4.68 14.77
N GLY A 746 -25.74 3.39 14.57
CA GLY A 746 -25.48 2.42 15.64
C GLY A 746 -26.71 1.86 16.36
N ALA A 747 -27.86 2.57 16.28
CA ALA A 747 -29.12 2.12 16.86
C ALA A 747 -30.15 1.70 15.78
N CYS A 748 -29.83 1.90 14.51
CA CYS A 748 -30.70 1.50 13.40
C CYS A 748 -30.64 -0.03 13.22
N GLU A 749 -31.77 -0.70 13.39
CA GLU A 749 -31.96 -2.14 13.20
C GLU A 749 -32.54 -2.49 11.82
N ARG A 750 -32.99 -1.48 11.06
CA ARG A 750 -33.57 -1.66 9.72
C ARG A 750 -32.59 -2.33 8.78
N GLU A 751 -33.03 -3.30 8.02
CA GLU A 751 -32.27 -3.91 6.92
C GLU A 751 -32.40 -3.10 5.64
N THR A 752 -31.49 -3.31 4.68
CA THR A 752 -31.54 -2.63 3.37
C THR A 752 -32.78 -2.97 2.55
N SER A 753 -33.38 -4.12 2.81
CA SER A 753 -34.65 -4.57 2.21
C SER A 753 -35.90 -3.86 2.75
N ASP A 754 -35.81 -3.26 3.93
CA ASP A 754 -36.92 -2.70 4.64
C ASP A 754 -37.24 -1.28 4.19
N GLN A 755 -38.52 -1.01 3.95
CA GLN A 755 -38.98 0.33 3.61
C GLN A 755 -39.38 1.07 4.92
N GLY A 756 -38.54 2.06 5.30
CA GLY A 756 -38.88 2.98 6.37
C GLY A 756 -39.85 4.08 5.93
N GLU A 757 -40.31 4.89 6.88
CA GLU A 757 -41.08 6.12 6.59
C GLU A 757 -40.17 7.12 5.87
N LYS A 758 -40.57 7.55 4.68
CA LYS A 758 -39.76 8.34 3.80
C LYS A 758 -40.13 9.82 3.83
N THR A 759 -39.13 10.66 3.95
CA THR A 759 -39.22 12.11 3.74
C THR A 759 -38.42 12.47 2.50
N VAL A 760 -39.06 13.06 1.51
CA VAL A 760 -38.42 13.50 0.25
C VAL A 760 -37.85 14.90 0.43
N VAL A 761 -36.61 15.10 0.05
CA VAL A 761 -35.92 16.38 0.02
C VAL A 761 -35.63 16.76 -1.42
N GLU A 762 -36.30 17.79 -1.93
CA GLU A 762 -36.27 18.15 -3.35
C GLU A 762 -34.97 18.87 -3.77
N ASN A 763 -34.35 19.63 -2.85
CA ASN A 763 -33.17 20.45 -3.19
C ASN A 763 -32.31 20.78 -1.96
N GLY A 764 -31.16 21.42 -2.20
CA GLY A 764 -30.21 21.79 -1.15
C GLY A 764 -30.75 22.75 -0.11
N GLN A 765 -31.70 23.64 -0.47
CA GLN A 765 -32.34 24.56 0.49
C GLN A 765 -33.24 23.79 1.45
N GLY A 766 -34.05 22.84 0.94
CA GLY A 766 -34.86 21.96 1.74
C GLY A 766 -33.99 21.11 2.70
N MET A 767 -32.83 20.64 2.24
CA MET A 767 -31.88 19.93 3.08
C MET A 767 -31.31 20.81 4.18
N GLY A 768 -30.95 22.06 3.86
CA GLY A 768 -30.47 23.04 4.84
C GLY A 768 -31.52 23.37 5.90
N ALA A 769 -32.77 23.51 5.51
CA ALA A 769 -33.88 23.72 6.44
C ALA A 769 -34.07 22.53 7.40
N LEU A 770 -34.01 21.30 6.87
CA LEU A 770 -34.09 20.07 7.69
C LEU A 770 -32.93 19.99 8.70
N VAL A 771 -31.71 20.27 8.26
CA VAL A 771 -30.52 20.29 9.13
C VAL A 771 -30.68 21.30 10.26
N ASN A 772 -31.15 22.50 9.97
CA ASN A 772 -31.38 23.53 10.98
C ASN A 772 -32.45 23.11 11.99
N ALA A 773 -33.54 22.50 11.53
CA ALA A 773 -34.62 22.00 12.40
C ALA A 773 -34.11 20.89 13.34
N GLU A 774 -33.36 19.90 12.81
CA GLU A 774 -32.80 18.81 13.61
C GLU A 774 -31.69 19.29 14.58
N ALA A 775 -30.87 20.23 14.16
CA ALA A 775 -29.85 20.84 15.04
C ALA A 775 -30.51 21.63 16.19
N GLY A 776 -31.61 22.31 15.92
CA GLY A 776 -32.41 23.01 16.95
C GLY A 776 -33.01 22.04 17.97
N LYS A 777 -33.57 20.89 17.53
CA LYS A 777 -34.07 19.84 18.42
C LYS A 777 -32.94 19.31 19.32
N TRP A 778 -31.78 19.00 18.74
CA TRP A 778 -30.63 18.50 19.50
C TRP A 778 -30.18 19.51 20.57
N GLN A 779 -30.10 20.81 20.26
CA GLN A 779 -29.75 21.84 21.22
C GLN A 779 -30.77 21.93 22.36
N ALA A 780 -32.05 21.84 22.07
CA ALA A 780 -33.11 21.86 23.06
C ALA A 780 -33.02 20.64 24.01
N GLU A 781 -32.74 19.45 23.48
CA GLU A 781 -32.53 18.22 24.27
C GLU A 781 -31.31 18.33 25.20
N GLN A 782 -30.19 18.90 24.74
CA GLN A 782 -29.01 19.12 25.56
C GLN A 782 -29.24 20.13 26.67
N MET A 783 -29.99 21.21 26.40
CA MET A 783 -30.40 22.18 27.43
C MET A 783 -31.28 21.56 28.50
N THR A 784 -32.12 20.60 28.12
CA THR A 784 -33.00 19.87 29.06
C THR A 784 -32.22 18.84 29.88
N ARG A 785 -31.19 18.19 29.33
CA ARG A 785 -30.32 17.25 30.05
C ARG A 785 -29.35 17.89 31.01
N ASN A 786 -28.99 19.16 30.76
CA ASN A 786 -28.08 19.95 31.61
C ASN A 786 -28.80 20.74 32.70
N ARG A 787 -30.13 20.68 32.73
CA ARG A 787 -30.98 21.14 33.84
C ARG A 787 -31.37 19.96 34.71
#